data_fa8b194e24814ccfd617f38456425476
#
_entry.id   fa8b194e24814ccfd617f38456425476
#
_cell.length_a   1.000
_cell.length_b   1.000
_cell.length_c   1.000
_cell.angle_alpha   90.00
_cell.angle_beta   90.00
_cell.angle_gamma   90.00
#
_symmetry.space_group_name_H-M   'P 1'
#
loop_
_entity.id
_entity.type
_entity.pdbx_description
1 polymer ?
#
loop_
_entity_poly.entity_id
_entity_poly.type
_entity_poly.pdbx_seq_one_letter_code
_entity_poly.pdbx_strand_id
1 'polypeptide(L)'
;MGSSHSPRDRISGGARRRALRIAVPITTLAVIAAGLSQGAQAATVSAAPAVVGTVSAAPAGAKAAAAPATSTEVDGEVLLNVRDQAALTSYAEAVSSPKSAYYKQYLSSAQIQADFAPTASQVDAVDAALRAAGLAPGAALGDNLAIPFTATLGQLRKAFGVDFAGYKLADGRAAFGATSAPKVAATVAPYIAGVLGLNTFSLPHTNTKSVGHAVSAAYAAASAGSTSSTSTSYSAPAMCSSLSSAVADYLKTQENGVPDVDGEWYYSPSAMAKAYGTDSQLAAGNDGHGVTVAVLEWEALSRQALVDYKSCYKLKNPVSFVNVNGGPKIAPTAANGVGGEATLDIEDIASLAPGTSILDYQGTDTTTNFTDADWLDPITKAVTDDKAKVISLSWGECEADTDTTIRSGEETDFALSAIEGQSVFVAAGDDGSTDCVDANNNPLDQIAVDDPQNDPLVTSMGGDYMQGIAHPSISVWNDSTYELNGEAGTAGGAGGGGVATDFSLSGAGDFQAGFTGAGYSDACGAKAGSVCRQDPDLSTLSDWRSGFPQIAYASGLTMQVYTDGGTSWSAPTMAAITALADGSVGCRVNGPVGFEDPKLYQLASNPASYANDFSDITSGDNDYTTSGYTGGLYNSTKGYDLASGLGSPKAATLIPALCTAVNRFQTSDPVDEAVSVSKSVFRNNGVSTPGLTQAKAVVLATSTNFDDSLLGSELAATEHGPLLLTATASLATAAQTEVTRILPKGSTVYVLGTTSSISAKAISTLTNLGYQVDRLAGSDEYATAAIVDKTINPHPTDVLVADGTWFEDPLSASAAAGATPGSVVVLSEGSSLPAASVAYLNSVKGSVKTAKGVGSNGYAAITSALKSGAVRWTGVTPRAFVGSASPEDAIWVAGSYFSLPTKAFLAGESPSAWPIAAAGAAAGGVIGAPLLWTPTTALDSNDAEFLGMEHTSGRLEQVLILGGTDTVSNGVEGSLRSALS
;
A
#
# COMPACT_ATOMS: atom_id res chain seq x y z
N MET A 1 9.41 -45.11 48.00
CA MET A 1 10.85 -45.40 48.16
C MET A 1 11.52 -44.45 47.16
N GLY A 2 12.07 -43.44 47.47
CA GLY A 2 13.23 -42.98 48.23
C GLY A 2 13.86 -41.97 47.26
N SER A 3 13.79 -40.72 47.53
CA SER A 3 14.74 -39.77 48.15
C SER A 3 15.91 -39.47 47.21
N SER A 4 16.10 -38.31 46.84
CA SER A 4 16.57 -37.01 47.36
C SER A 4 17.90 -36.62 46.71
N HIS A 5 18.11 -35.44 46.22
CA HIS A 5 18.91 -34.34 46.73
C HIS A 5 19.17 -33.26 45.66
N SER A 6 18.83 -32.05 46.03
CA SER A 6 19.39 -30.83 45.45
C SER A 6 20.79 -30.57 46.05
N PRO A 7 21.65 -29.78 45.37
CA PRO A 7 21.84 -28.45 45.95
C PRO A 7 21.89 -27.26 44.94
N ARG A 8 21.57 -26.13 45.52
CA ARG A 8 21.68 -24.77 44.99
C ARG A 8 23.11 -24.43 44.59
N ASP A 9 23.23 -23.67 43.52
CA ASP A 9 24.14 -22.53 43.53
C ASP A 9 23.61 -21.37 42.65
N ARG A 10 23.70 -20.18 43.19
CA ARG A 10 23.33 -18.90 42.66
C ARG A 10 24.44 -18.39 41.74
N ILE A 11 24.09 -17.94 40.52
CA ILE A 11 24.81 -16.84 39.91
C ILE A 11 23.80 -15.88 39.30
N SER A 12 23.81 -14.67 39.81
CA SER A 12 23.09 -13.49 39.34
C SER A 12 23.69 -12.98 38.04
N GLY A 13 22.88 -12.78 37.00
CA GLY A 13 23.26 -12.10 35.79
C GLY A 13 22.01 -11.55 35.09
N GLY A 14 21.62 -10.33 35.48
CA GLY A 14 20.50 -9.67 34.85
C GLY A 14 20.80 -9.21 33.41
N ALA A 15 20.20 -9.87 32.45
CA ALA A 15 20.15 -9.37 31.10
C ALA A 15 18.89 -8.49 30.98
N ARG A 16 19.06 -7.18 30.97
CA ARG A 16 18.02 -6.20 30.64
C ARG A 16 17.73 -6.31 29.16
N ARG A 17 16.57 -6.84 28.79
CA ARG A 17 15.99 -6.69 27.47
C ARG A 17 15.67 -5.21 27.29
N ARG A 18 16.44 -4.52 26.46
CA ARG A 18 16.09 -3.19 25.94
C ARG A 18 15.07 -3.40 24.84
N ALA A 19 13.82 -3.11 25.11
CA ALA A 19 12.85 -2.82 24.05
C ALA A 19 13.30 -1.53 23.35
N LEU A 20 13.60 -1.62 22.08
CA LEU A 20 13.93 -0.46 21.24
C LEU A 20 12.62 0.27 20.94
N ARG A 21 12.38 1.35 21.65
CA ARG A 21 11.31 2.31 21.33
C ARG A 21 11.86 3.26 20.29
N ILE A 22 11.35 3.19 19.06
CA ILE A 22 11.61 4.22 18.04
C ILE A 22 10.70 5.40 18.37
N ALA A 23 11.25 6.37 19.06
CA ALA A 23 10.69 7.69 19.17
C ALA A 23 11.54 8.58 18.25
N VAL A 24 10.96 9.08 17.17
CA VAL A 24 11.58 10.09 16.31
C VAL A 24 11.42 11.45 17.02
N PRO A 25 12.48 12.06 17.52
CA PRO A 25 12.41 13.44 18.03
C PRO A 25 12.74 14.40 16.88
N ILE A 26 11.77 15.15 16.41
CA ILE A 26 12.03 16.37 15.64
C ILE A 26 12.55 17.42 16.62
N THR A 27 13.85 17.56 16.71
CA THR A 27 14.48 18.66 17.47
C THR A 27 14.78 19.81 16.52
N THR A 28 13.98 20.86 16.59
CA THR A 28 14.31 22.18 16.05
C THR A 28 15.48 22.77 16.86
N LEU A 29 16.67 22.81 16.27
CA LEU A 29 17.82 23.54 16.84
C LEU A 29 17.73 25.00 16.44
N ALA A 30 17.40 25.84 17.42
CA ALA A 30 17.61 27.28 17.29
C ALA A 30 19.09 27.63 17.50
N VAL A 31 19.76 28.07 16.45
CA VAL A 31 21.15 28.53 16.50
C VAL A 31 21.14 29.98 17.00
N ILE A 32 21.68 30.16 18.19
CA ILE A 32 22.02 31.53 18.70
C ILE A 32 23.36 31.92 18.09
N ALA A 33 23.31 32.90 17.18
CA ALA A 33 24.52 33.55 16.68
C ALA A 33 25.07 34.55 17.69
N ALA A 34 26.19 34.25 18.32
CA ALA A 34 27.02 35.21 19.02
C ALA A 34 28.30 35.44 18.23
N GLY A 35 28.47 36.62 17.69
CA GLY A 35 29.62 36.99 16.93
C GLY A 35 30.89 37.14 17.78
N LEU A 36 32.00 36.65 17.23
CA LEU A 36 33.34 37.12 17.56
C LEU A 36 34.16 37.17 16.26
N SER A 37 34.43 38.37 15.81
CA SER A 37 35.39 38.65 14.76
C SER A 37 36.82 38.46 15.29
N GLN A 38 37.57 37.49 14.77
CA GLN A 38 39.04 37.60 14.71
C GLN A 38 39.51 36.87 13.45
N GLY A 39 40.18 37.62 12.59
CA GLY A 39 40.82 37.07 11.39
C GLY A 39 41.96 36.16 11.75
N ALA A 40 41.83 34.92 11.34
CA ALA A 40 42.95 34.01 11.11
C ALA A 40 42.75 33.44 9.72
N GLN A 41 43.68 33.75 8.80
CA GLN A 41 43.81 32.99 7.55
C GLN A 41 44.14 31.55 7.93
N ALA A 42 43.10 30.72 8.06
CA ALA A 42 43.29 29.29 8.09
C ALA A 42 43.66 28.88 6.66
N ALA A 43 44.84 28.35 6.48
CA ALA A 43 45.15 27.57 5.29
C ALA A 43 44.11 26.44 5.20
N THR A 44 43.28 26.49 4.18
CA THR A 44 42.33 25.42 3.88
C THR A 44 43.14 24.18 3.53
N VAL A 45 43.34 23.30 4.51
CA VAL A 45 43.70 21.93 4.23
C VAL A 45 42.52 21.37 3.45
N SER A 46 42.63 21.26 2.14
CA SER A 46 41.65 20.57 1.30
C SER A 46 41.52 19.16 1.88
N ALA A 47 40.38 18.83 2.44
CA ALA A 47 40.11 17.44 2.86
C ALA A 47 40.30 16.54 1.64
N ALA A 48 40.91 15.35 1.85
CA ALA A 48 41.11 14.39 0.78
C ALA A 48 39.74 14.04 0.16
N PRO A 49 39.67 13.81 -1.17
CA PRO A 49 38.44 13.37 -1.82
C PRO A 49 37.90 12.10 -1.15
N ALA A 50 36.56 12.05 -0.99
CA ALA A 50 35.87 10.90 -0.42
C ALA A 50 35.30 10.02 -1.52
N VAL A 51 35.28 8.71 -1.28
CA VAL A 51 34.65 7.72 -2.16
C VAL A 51 33.13 7.83 -1.99
N VAL A 52 32.38 7.75 -3.10
CA VAL A 52 30.91 7.68 -3.13
C VAL A 52 30.49 6.52 -4.06
N GLY A 53 29.47 5.78 -3.66
CA GLY A 53 29.01 4.60 -4.42
C GLY A 53 30.04 3.48 -4.48
N THR A 54 29.84 2.58 -5.41
CA THR A 54 30.63 1.36 -5.64
C THR A 54 31.25 1.37 -7.03
N VAL A 55 31.87 0.29 -7.42
CA VAL A 55 32.31 0.01 -8.78
C VAL A 55 31.69 -1.32 -9.21
N SER A 56 31.00 -1.30 -10.31
CA SER A 56 30.38 -2.49 -10.89
C SER A 56 31.46 -3.48 -11.32
N ALA A 57 31.33 -4.73 -10.97
CA ALA A 57 32.14 -5.80 -11.52
C ALA A 57 31.75 -6.04 -12.98
N ALA A 58 32.69 -6.43 -13.81
CA ALA A 58 32.36 -6.85 -15.15
C ALA A 58 31.52 -8.15 -15.09
N PRO A 59 30.45 -8.26 -15.89
CA PRO A 59 29.56 -9.42 -15.89
C PRO A 59 30.30 -10.74 -16.12
N ALA A 60 29.71 -11.83 -15.66
CA ALA A 60 30.27 -13.17 -15.84
C ALA A 60 30.53 -13.47 -17.34
N GLY A 61 31.68 -14.05 -17.68
CA GLY A 61 32.05 -14.32 -19.05
C GLY A 61 32.61 -13.14 -19.86
N ALA A 62 32.59 -11.93 -19.32
CA ALA A 62 33.21 -10.77 -19.99
C ALA A 62 34.71 -10.97 -20.19
N LYS A 63 35.23 -10.59 -21.36
CA LYS A 63 36.64 -10.71 -21.72
C LYS A 63 37.25 -9.33 -21.84
N ALA A 64 38.46 -9.16 -21.25
CA ALA A 64 39.19 -7.90 -21.35
C ALA A 64 39.41 -7.51 -22.82
N ALA A 65 39.13 -6.28 -23.16
CA ALA A 65 39.28 -5.69 -24.48
C ALA A 65 40.10 -4.39 -24.42
N ALA A 66 40.32 -3.73 -25.57
CA ALA A 66 40.98 -2.43 -25.60
C ALA A 66 40.21 -1.40 -24.76
N ALA A 67 40.92 -0.60 -23.98
CA ALA A 67 40.33 0.49 -23.24
C ALA A 67 39.59 1.46 -24.18
N PRO A 68 38.43 1.98 -23.76
CA PRO A 68 37.65 2.91 -24.59
C PRO A 68 38.44 4.21 -24.82
N ALA A 69 38.11 4.90 -25.92
CA ALA A 69 38.75 6.19 -26.22
C ALA A 69 38.36 7.23 -25.15
N THR A 70 39.29 8.03 -24.70
CA THR A 70 39.03 9.10 -23.74
C THR A 70 38.08 10.17 -24.25
N SER A 71 37.84 10.21 -25.56
CA SER A 71 36.85 11.09 -26.23
C SER A 71 35.46 10.48 -26.35
N THR A 72 35.26 9.22 -25.92
CA THR A 72 33.92 8.63 -25.89
C THR A 72 33.06 9.46 -24.96
N GLU A 73 31.92 9.93 -25.45
CA GLU A 73 30.93 10.72 -24.71
C GLU A 73 29.90 9.77 -24.12
N VAL A 74 29.51 10.05 -22.91
CA VAL A 74 28.48 9.30 -22.18
C VAL A 74 27.57 10.26 -21.43
N ASP A 75 26.34 9.89 -21.35
CA ASP A 75 25.36 10.48 -20.43
C ASP A 75 25.46 9.76 -19.08
N GLY A 76 25.36 10.52 -18.02
CA GLY A 76 25.41 10.00 -16.66
C GLY A 76 24.83 10.98 -15.68
N GLU A 77 24.75 10.58 -14.44
CA GLU A 77 24.20 11.42 -13.37
C GLU A 77 24.86 11.17 -12.03
N VAL A 78 24.69 12.14 -11.15
CA VAL A 78 25.05 12.03 -9.74
C VAL A 78 23.77 11.85 -8.94
N LEU A 79 23.59 10.67 -8.38
CA LEU A 79 22.46 10.39 -7.47
C LEU A 79 22.69 11.06 -6.11
N LEU A 80 21.66 11.72 -5.60
CA LEU A 80 21.70 12.40 -4.32
C LEU A 80 20.94 11.61 -3.25
N ASN A 81 21.53 11.54 -2.06
CA ASN A 81 20.89 10.95 -0.91
C ASN A 81 19.65 11.75 -0.51
N VAL A 82 18.53 11.09 -0.30
CA VAL A 82 17.45 11.67 0.51
C VAL A 82 17.99 12.03 1.90
N ARG A 83 17.37 12.97 2.58
CA ARG A 83 17.88 13.49 3.86
C ARG A 83 17.89 12.48 5.00
N ASP A 84 17.00 11.50 4.97
CA ASP A 84 16.91 10.41 5.94
C ASP A 84 16.25 9.18 5.29
N GLN A 85 17.06 8.30 4.69
CA GLN A 85 16.60 7.07 4.03
C GLN A 85 15.85 6.15 4.99
N ALA A 86 16.35 6.02 6.22
CA ALA A 86 15.71 5.13 7.20
C ALA A 86 14.30 5.61 7.60
N ALA A 87 14.12 6.94 7.71
CA ALA A 87 12.81 7.52 7.97
C ALA A 87 11.88 7.37 6.76
N LEU A 88 12.39 7.51 5.54
CA LEU A 88 11.64 7.31 4.29
C LEU A 88 11.12 5.87 4.22
N THR A 89 11.99 4.87 4.33
CA THR A 89 11.60 3.44 4.30
C THR A 89 10.62 3.10 5.41
N SER A 90 10.90 3.54 6.66
CA SER A 90 9.97 3.30 7.77
C SER A 90 8.59 3.94 7.58
N TYR A 91 8.52 5.08 6.88
CA TYR A 91 7.24 5.72 6.57
C TYR A 91 6.53 4.99 5.43
N ALA A 92 7.26 4.53 4.40
CA ALA A 92 6.73 3.70 3.32
C ALA A 92 6.08 2.41 3.86
N GLU A 93 6.78 1.68 4.74
CA GLU A 93 6.23 0.53 5.45
C GLU A 93 4.97 0.89 6.26
N ALA A 94 4.99 2.03 6.94
CA ALA A 94 3.88 2.44 7.81
C ALA A 94 2.63 2.83 7.03
N VAL A 95 2.73 3.54 5.90
CA VAL A 95 1.55 3.94 5.11
C VAL A 95 0.97 2.78 4.30
N SER A 96 1.77 1.75 4.02
CA SER A 96 1.36 0.57 3.27
C SER A 96 0.79 -0.54 4.15
N SER A 97 1.13 -0.57 5.45
CA SER A 97 0.69 -1.62 6.36
C SER A 97 -0.73 -1.38 6.89
N PRO A 98 -1.71 -2.28 6.61
CA PRO A 98 -3.06 -2.16 7.15
C PRO A 98 -3.14 -2.22 8.68
N LYS A 99 -2.07 -2.66 9.36
CA LYS A 99 -1.97 -2.68 10.82
C LYS A 99 -1.44 -1.38 11.40
N SER A 100 -1.00 -0.46 10.56
CA SER A 100 -0.41 0.82 10.96
C SER A 100 -1.47 1.89 11.17
N ALA A 101 -1.22 2.77 12.15
CA ALA A 101 -2.01 4.00 12.31
C ALA A 101 -1.80 5.00 11.16
N TYR A 102 -0.78 4.81 10.36
CA TYR A 102 -0.46 5.65 9.18
C TYR A 102 -0.98 5.06 7.87
N TYR A 103 -1.68 3.92 7.90
CA TYR A 103 -2.19 3.26 6.69
C TYR A 103 -2.94 4.23 5.78
N LYS A 104 -2.52 4.28 4.51
CA LYS A 104 -3.04 5.20 3.46
C LYS A 104 -2.94 6.69 3.79
N GLN A 105 -2.07 7.10 4.72
CA GLN A 105 -1.79 8.52 4.96
C GLN A 105 -0.66 8.99 4.03
N TYR A 106 -0.95 9.01 2.74
CA TYR A 106 0.00 9.38 1.71
C TYR A 106 0.43 10.85 1.80
N LEU A 107 1.64 11.12 1.35
CA LEU A 107 2.20 12.47 1.34
C LEU A 107 2.03 13.10 -0.06
N SER A 108 1.85 14.40 -0.08
CA SER A 108 1.95 15.17 -1.32
C SER A 108 3.42 15.39 -1.68
N SER A 109 3.74 15.58 -2.97
CA SER A 109 5.09 15.93 -3.44
C SER A 109 5.69 17.12 -2.69
N ALA A 110 4.88 18.12 -2.29
CA ALA A 110 5.35 19.25 -1.48
C ALA A 110 5.80 18.84 -0.07
N GLN A 111 5.16 17.85 0.56
CA GLN A 111 5.59 17.31 1.86
C GLN A 111 6.85 16.45 1.70
N ILE A 112 6.94 15.66 0.64
CA ILE A 112 8.12 14.86 0.29
C ILE A 112 9.33 15.78 0.09
N GLN A 113 9.19 16.82 -0.70
CA GLN A 113 10.24 17.83 -0.86
C GLN A 113 10.63 18.49 0.46
N ALA A 114 9.67 18.80 1.31
CA ALA A 114 9.95 19.43 2.61
C ALA A 114 10.62 18.46 3.59
N ASP A 115 10.28 17.18 3.58
CA ASP A 115 10.66 16.25 4.64
C ASP A 115 11.81 15.30 4.22
N PHE A 116 11.90 14.89 2.95
CA PHE A 116 12.83 13.85 2.47
C PHE A 116 13.78 14.31 1.37
N ALA A 117 13.32 15.06 0.37
CA ALA A 117 14.14 15.40 -0.79
C ALA A 117 15.38 16.22 -0.44
N PRO A 118 16.48 16.12 -1.21
CA PRO A 118 17.63 17.00 -1.06
C PRO A 118 17.25 18.47 -1.15
N THR A 119 17.78 19.29 -0.27
CA THR A 119 17.51 20.73 -0.28
C THR A 119 18.20 21.43 -1.45
N ALA A 120 17.64 22.55 -1.91
CA ALA A 120 18.28 23.35 -2.97
C ALA A 120 19.75 23.71 -2.64
N SER A 121 20.06 23.96 -1.37
CA SER A 121 21.44 24.24 -0.95
C SER A 121 22.39 23.02 -1.05
N GLN A 122 21.89 21.80 -0.90
CA GLN A 122 22.67 20.59 -1.12
C GLN A 122 22.91 20.38 -2.61
N VAL A 123 21.86 20.53 -3.44
CA VAL A 123 21.96 20.49 -4.90
C VAL A 123 22.96 21.54 -5.40
N ASP A 124 22.84 22.79 -4.99
CA ASP A 124 23.75 23.87 -5.37
C ASP A 124 25.20 23.57 -4.99
N ALA A 125 25.43 22.95 -3.82
CA ALA A 125 26.77 22.59 -3.37
C ALA A 125 27.38 21.48 -4.24
N VAL A 126 26.58 20.46 -4.62
CA VAL A 126 27.03 19.36 -5.50
C VAL A 126 27.25 19.91 -6.91
N ASP A 127 26.30 20.69 -7.46
CA ASP A 127 26.45 21.33 -8.78
C ASP A 127 27.75 22.17 -8.87
N ALA A 128 28.03 22.98 -7.86
CA ALA A 128 29.26 23.77 -7.79
C ALA A 128 30.53 22.89 -7.74
N ALA A 129 30.47 21.74 -7.04
CA ALA A 129 31.59 20.81 -6.98
C ALA A 129 31.83 20.11 -8.33
N LEU A 130 30.77 19.71 -9.05
CA LEU A 130 30.84 19.12 -10.38
C LEU A 130 31.43 20.10 -11.41
N ARG A 131 30.98 21.35 -11.40
CA ARG A 131 31.55 22.43 -12.23
C ARG A 131 33.00 22.68 -11.92
N ALA A 132 33.40 22.69 -10.64
CA ALA A 132 34.80 22.82 -10.24
C ALA A 132 35.66 21.64 -10.68
N ALA A 133 35.06 20.44 -10.76
CA ALA A 133 35.72 19.24 -11.31
C ALA A 133 35.83 19.26 -12.85
N GLY A 134 35.14 20.18 -13.53
CA GLY A 134 35.21 20.38 -14.99
C GLY A 134 34.08 19.70 -15.77
N LEU A 135 32.98 19.33 -15.08
CA LEU A 135 31.73 18.85 -15.69
C LEU A 135 30.77 20.01 -15.97
N ALA A 136 29.77 19.73 -16.79
CA ALA A 136 28.68 20.66 -17.08
C ALA A 136 27.33 20.02 -16.62
N PRO A 137 27.01 20.07 -15.32
CA PRO A 137 25.78 19.49 -14.81
C PRO A 137 24.56 20.19 -15.38
N GLY A 138 23.51 19.42 -15.65
CA GLY A 138 22.18 19.87 -16.02
C GLY A 138 21.37 20.36 -14.82
N ALA A 139 20.09 20.56 -15.02
CA ALA A 139 19.16 20.84 -13.92
C ALA A 139 18.87 19.53 -13.14
N ALA A 140 18.73 19.63 -11.83
CA ALA A 140 18.37 18.47 -11.03
C ALA A 140 17.02 17.89 -11.47
N LEU A 141 16.92 16.56 -11.45
CA LEU A 141 15.78 15.76 -11.84
C LEU A 141 15.09 15.18 -10.61
N GLY A 142 13.82 14.78 -10.78
CA GLY A 142 13.10 13.95 -9.81
C GLY A 142 13.21 14.45 -8.37
N ASP A 143 12.54 15.51 -8.00
CA ASP A 143 12.58 16.07 -6.64
C ASP A 143 13.99 16.31 -6.07
N ASN A 144 14.95 16.66 -6.93
CA ASN A 144 16.37 16.85 -6.64
C ASN A 144 17.14 15.53 -6.37
N LEU A 145 16.66 14.39 -6.82
CA LEU A 145 17.31 13.10 -6.55
C LEU A 145 18.53 12.85 -7.43
N ALA A 146 18.59 13.47 -8.61
CA ALA A 146 19.69 13.28 -9.55
C ALA A 146 20.15 14.60 -10.18
N ILE A 147 21.44 14.70 -10.51
CA ILE A 147 22.02 15.80 -11.29
C ILE A 147 22.64 15.19 -12.55
N PRO A 148 22.02 15.32 -13.74
CA PRO A 148 22.51 14.73 -14.98
C PRO A 148 23.71 15.50 -15.51
N PHE A 149 24.54 14.80 -16.26
CA PHE A 149 25.65 15.41 -17.03
C PHE A 149 25.93 14.62 -18.31
N THR A 150 26.42 15.30 -19.36
CA THR A 150 27.05 14.66 -20.51
C THR A 150 28.53 14.94 -20.46
N ALA A 151 29.38 13.91 -20.52
CA ALA A 151 30.83 14.07 -20.42
C ALA A 151 31.61 13.02 -21.21
N THR A 152 32.84 13.35 -21.61
CA THR A 152 33.76 12.36 -22.13
C THR A 152 34.40 11.54 -21.02
N LEU A 153 34.76 10.28 -21.31
CA LEU A 153 35.50 9.43 -20.32
C LEU A 153 36.77 10.12 -19.80
N GLY A 154 37.40 10.98 -20.59
CA GLY A 154 38.56 11.78 -20.17
C GLY A 154 38.18 12.83 -19.12
N GLN A 155 36.99 13.41 -19.21
CA GLN A 155 36.44 14.35 -18.20
C GLN A 155 36.05 13.60 -16.93
N LEU A 156 35.36 12.46 -17.03
CA LEU A 156 34.97 11.63 -15.89
C LEU A 156 36.18 11.10 -15.11
N ARG A 157 37.23 10.65 -15.84
CA ARG A 157 38.51 10.27 -15.23
C ARG A 157 39.09 11.39 -14.35
N LYS A 158 39.02 12.62 -14.84
CA LYS A 158 39.53 13.79 -14.11
C LYS A 158 38.60 14.19 -12.96
N ALA A 159 37.29 14.16 -13.18
CA ALA A 159 36.31 14.65 -12.23
C ALA A 159 36.18 13.71 -11.02
N PHE A 160 36.12 12.41 -11.27
CA PHE A 160 35.85 11.38 -10.25
C PHE A 160 37.09 10.55 -9.88
N GLY A 161 38.21 10.77 -10.52
CA GLY A 161 39.49 10.04 -10.23
C GLY A 161 39.39 8.55 -10.55
N VAL A 162 38.61 8.16 -11.56
CA VAL A 162 38.42 6.78 -12.01
C VAL A 162 39.23 6.51 -13.27
N ASP A 163 39.58 5.25 -13.51
CA ASP A 163 40.13 4.75 -14.79
C ASP A 163 39.09 3.79 -15.38
N PHE A 164 39.13 3.63 -16.71
CA PHE A 164 38.19 2.78 -17.45
C PHE A 164 38.93 1.62 -18.14
N ALA A 165 38.39 0.42 -18.01
CA ALA A 165 38.77 -0.77 -18.78
C ALA A 165 37.68 -1.07 -19.83
N GLY A 166 38.13 -1.63 -20.98
CA GLY A 166 37.21 -2.11 -22.00
C GLY A 166 37.02 -3.61 -21.90
N TYR A 167 35.82 -4.03 -22.27
CA TYR A 167 35.39 -5.42 -22.24
C TYR A 167 34.71 -5.80 -23.54
N LYS A 168 34.74 -7.07 -23.85
CA LYS A 168 33.80 -7.72 -24.76
C LYS A 168 32.95 -8.63 -23.95
N LEU A 169 31.66 -8.31 -23.85
CA LEU A 169 30.67 -9.08 -23.09
C LEU A 169 30.40 -10.43 -23.78
N ALA A 170 29.67 -11.30 -23.09
CA ALA A 170 29.32 -12.63 -23.62
C ALA A 170 28.47 -12.53 -24.90
N ASP A 171 27.60 -11.53 -24.99
CA ASP A 171 26.78 -11.15 -26.16
C ASP A 171 27.57 -10.61 -27.34
N GLY A 172 28.84 -10.38 -27.19
CA GLY A 172 29.69 -9.80 -28.20
C GLY A 172 29.70 -8.28 -28.24
N ARG A 173 28.88 -7.58 -27.38
CA ARG A 173 28.94 -6.12 -27.25
C ARG A 173 30.31 -5.68 -26.75
N ALA A 174 30.75 -4.51 -27.22
CA ALA A 174 31.85 -3.80 -26.62
C ALA A 174 31.34 -2.96 -25.46
N ALA A 175 31.83 -3.16 -24.28
CA ALA A 175 31.48 -2.43 -23.08
C ALA A 175 32.71 -1.83 -22.39
N PHE A 176 32.45 -0.91 -21.48
CA PHE A 176 33.50 -0.39 -20.59
C PHE A 176 32.96 -0.30 -19.16
N GLY A 177 33.87 -0.27 -18.20
CA GLY A 177 33.50 -0.01 -16.81
C GLY A 177 34.65 0.68 -16.08
N ALA A 178 34.31 1.47 -15.07
CA ALA A 178 35.28 2.07 -14.15
C ALA A 178 36.02 0.97 -13.38
N THR A 179 37.31 1.19 -13.11
CA THR A 179 38.15 0.22 -12.40
C THR A 179 38.32 0.54 -10.91
N SER A 180 37.72 1.64 -10.46
CA SER A 180 37.73 2.08 -9.06
C SER A 180 36.50 2.95 -8.76
N ALA A 181 36.05 2.91 -7.55
CA ALA A 181 34.88 3.72 -7.11
C ALA A 181 35.19 5.22 -7.27
N PRO A 182 34.16 6.01 -7.66
CA PRO A 182 34.29 7.43 -7.90
C PRO A 182 34.58 8.20 -6.60
N LYS A 183 35.30 9.32 -6.75
CA LYS A 183 35.70 10.19 -5.65
C LYS A 183 35.24 11.60 -5.91
N VAL A 184 34.64 12.23 -4.90
CA VAL A 184 34.19 13.61 -4.92
C VAL A 184 34.82 14.43 -3.80
N ALA A 185 34.66 15.75 -3.83
CA ALA A 185 35.08 16.59 -2.72
C ALA A 185 34.38 16.13 -1.39
N ALA A 186 35.17 15.94 -0.35
CA ALA A 186 34.66 15.44 0.94
C ALA A 186 33.52 16.29 1.55
N THR A 187 33.41 17.56 1.15
CA THR A 187 32.35 18.47 1.60
C THR A 187 30.97 18.15 1.03
N VAL A 188 30.90 17.49 -0.13
CA VAL A 188 29.62 17.12 -0.80
C VAL A 188 29.35 15.62 -0.78
N ALA A 189 30.34 14.80 -0.45
CA ALA A 189 30.20 13.35 -0.39
C ALA A 189 29.01 12.86 0.46
N PRO A 190 28.66 13.50 1.61
CA PRO A 190 27.48 13.08 2.39
C PRO A 190 26.12 13.28 1.68
N TYR A 191 26.09 14.04 0.59
CA TYR A 191 24.87 14.30 -0.18
C TYR A 191 24.72 13.39 -1.39
N ILE A 192 25.73 12.58 -1.71
CA ILE A 192 25.80 11.78 -2.93
C ILE A 192 25.66 10.30 -2.59
N ALA A 193 24.69 9.64 -3.19
CA ALA A 193 24.50 8.19 -3.12
C ALA A 193 25.50 7.47 -4.03
N GLY A 194 25.63 7.95 -5.28
CA GLY A 194 26.53 7.34 -6.26
C GLY A 194 26.65 8.17 -7.53
N VAL A 195 27.34 7.61 -8.52
CA VAL A 195 27.50 8.21 -9.85
C VAL A 195 27.19 7.12 -10.88
N LEU A 196 26.20 7.35 -11.70
CA LEU A 196 25.79 6.50 -12.84
C LEU A 196 26.46 6.96 -14.14
N GLY A 197 26.50 6.08 -15.14
CA GLY A 197 27.19 6.31 -16.42
C GLY A 197 28.70 6.02 -16.38
N LEU A 198 29.17 5.31 -15.35
CA LEU A 198 30.55 4.88 -15.23
C LEU A 198 30.83 3.49 -15.82
N ASN A 199 29.81 2.81 -16.29
CA ASN A 199 29.86 1.56 -17.03
C ASN A 199 28.74 1.48 -18.08
N THR A 200 28.84 0.46 -18.95
CA THR A 200 27.84 0.10 -19.96
C THR A 200 27.61 -1.42 -19.92
N PHE A 201 27.53 -1.98 -18.72
CA PHE A 201 27.36 -3.42 -18.53
C PHE A 201 25.88 -3.81 -18.59
N SER A 202 25.04 -3.06 -17.93
CA SER A 202 23.60 -3.29 -17.85
C SER A 202 22.95 -3.33 -19.23
N LEU A 203 22.04 -4.24 -19.40
CA LEU A 203 21.19 -4.34 -20.58
C LEU A 203 19.86 -4.94 -20.12
N PRO A 204 18.95 -4.12 -19.61
CA PRO A 204 17.64 -4.60 -19.28
C PRO A 204 16.97 -5.21 -20.50
N HIS A 205 16.22 -6.25 -20.30
CA HIS A 205 15.46 -6.98 -21.31
C HIS A 205 13.97 -6.95 -21.00
N THR A 206 13.17 -7.16 -22.03
CA THR A 206 11.73 -7.37 -21.86
C THR A 206 11.47 -8.77 -21.29
N ASN A 207 10.52 -8.88 -20.39
CA ASN A 207 10.02 -10.14 -19.91
C ASN A 207 8.87 -10.67 -20.80
N THR A 208 9.09 -10.60 -22.14
CA THR A 208 8.18 -11.11 -23.17
C THR A 208 8.83 -12.23 -23.94
N LYS A 209 8.20 -13.38 -23.98
CA LYS A 209 8.55 -14.49 -24.87
C LYS A 209 7.65 -14.48 -26.10
N SER A 210 8.19 -13.96 -27.19
CA SER A 210 7.51 -13.87 -28.47
C SER A 210 7.64 -15.19 -29.23
N VAL A 211 6.58 -15.96 -29.31
CA VAL A 211 6.48 -17.12 -30.22
C VAL A 211 5.81 -16.66 -31.51
N GLY A 212 6.30 -15.56 -32.04
CA GLY A 212 5.64 -14.83 -33.11
C GLY A 212 5.69 -15.49 -34.48
N HIS A 213 4.58 -15.97 -34.96
CA HIS A 213 4.32 -16.03 -36.39
C HIS A 213 3.33 -14.92 -36.74
N ALA A 214 3.85 -13.90 -37.48
CA ALA A 214 3.03 -12.81 -37.93
C ALA A 214 1.90 -13.29 -38.84
N VAL A 215 0.66 -13.11 -38.44
CA VAL A 215 -0.52 -13.35 -39.28
C VAL A 215 -0.89 -12.07 -40.02
N SER A 216 -0.59 -12.02 -41.34
CA SER A 216 -0.95 -10.88 -42.19
C SER A 216 -2.45 -10.84 -42.43
N ALA A 217 -3.17 -9.90 -41.88
CA ALA A 217 -4.57 -9.61 -42.22
C ALA A 217 -4.65 -8.34 -43.05
N ALA A 218 -5.27 -8.40 -44.22
CA ALA A 218 -5.60 -7.21 -45.02
C ALA A 218 -6.80 -6.52 -44.36
N TYR A 219 -6.56 -5.42 -43.67
CA TYR A 219 -7.60 -4.61 -43.01
C TYR A 219 -8.36 -3.77 -44.06
N ALA A 220 -9.64 -4.00 -44.24
CA ALA A 220 -10.53 -3.09 -44.93
C ALA A 220 -11.11 -2.10 -43.93
N ALA A 221 -10.70 -0.83 -43.99
CA ALA A 221 -11.18 0.22 -43.12
C ALA A 221 -12.73 0.25 -43.12
N ALA A 222 -13.34 -0.19 -42.03
CA ALA A 222 -14.76 -0.04 -41.80
C ALA A 222 -15.04 1.43 -41.52
N SER A 223 -15.68 2.13 -42.45
CA SER A 223 -16.12 3.50 -42.26
C SER A 223 -17.04 3.63 -41.05
N ALA A 224 -16.64 4.49 -40.11
CA ALA A 224 -17.35 4.78 -38.89
C ALA A 224 -18.75 5.32 -39.14
N GLY A 225 -19.74 4.47 -38.91
CA GLY A 225 -21.15 4.87 -38.80
C GLY A 225 -21.44 5.18 -37.33
N SER A 226 -21.52 6.46 -37.01
CA SER A 226 -21.92 6.90 -35.68
C SER A 226 -23.40 6.60 -35.44
N THR A 227 -23.70 5.70 -34.52
CA THR A 227 -25.01 5.66 -33.87
C THR A 227 -24.80 5.76 -32.37
N SER A 228 -25.20 6.91 -31.86
CA SER A 228 -25.33 7.17 -30.43
C SER A 228 -26.36 6.22 -29.82
N SER A 229 -25.91 5.32 -28.95
CA SER A 229 -26.82 4.64 -28.02
C SER A 229 -26.37 4.95 -26.60
N THR A 230 -27.20 5.63 -25.84
CA THR A 230 -27.08 5.83 -24.40
C THR A 230 -27.41 4.49 -23.70
N SER A 231 -26.41 3.68 -23.47
CA SER A 231 -26.49 2.53 -22.55
C SER A 231 -25.54 2.79 -21.39
N THR A 232 -26.06 2.75 -20.19
CA THR A 232 -25.36 3.01 -18.93
C THR A 232 -24.62 1.79 -18.39
N SER A 233 -24.57 0.70 -19.12
CA SER A 233 -23.78 -0.49 -18.76
C SER A 233 -22.66 -0.68 -19.77
N TYR A 234 -21.43 -0.64 -19.30
CA TYR A 234 -20.25 -1.01 -20.06
C TYR A 234 -20.06 -2.53 -20.01
N SER A 235 -19.71 -3.16 -21.12
CA SER A 235 -19.25 -4.54 -21.17
C SER A 235 -17.93 -4.56 -21.93
N ALA A 236 -16.97 -5.36 -21.45
CA ALA A 236 -15.69 -5.55 -22.12
C ALA A 236 -15.91 -5.92 -23.61
N PRO A 237 -15.08 -5.40 -24.56
CA PRO A 237 -15.27 -5.65 -25.98
C PRO A 237 -15.03 -7.11 -26.32
N ALA A 238 -15.79 -7.64 -27.25
CA ALA A 238 -15.50 -8.93 -27.87
C ALA A 238 -14.43 -8.77 -28.96
N MET A 239 -13.68 -9.82 -29.23
CA MET A 239 -12.70 -9.85 -30.31
C MET A 239 -13.34 -9.40 -31.63
N CYS A 240 -12.71 -8.49 -32.36
CA CYS A 240 -13.27 -8.04 -33.62
C CYS A 240 -13.16 -9.13 -34.70
N SER A 241 -14.17 -9.18 -35.57
CA SER A 241 -14.34 -10.29 -36.52
C SER A 241 -13.17 -10.49 -37.50
N SER A 242 -12.48 -9.41 -37.89
CA SER A 242 -11.30 -9.50 -38.76
C SER A 242 -10.10 -10.10 -38.02
N LEU A 243 -9.88 -9.68 -36.81
CA LEU A 243 -8.82 -10.23 -35.96
C LEU A 243 -9.08 -11.71 -35.64
N SER A 244 -10.32 -12.02 -35.25
CA SER A 244 -10.72 -13.40 -34.96
C SER A 244 -10.49 -14.35 -36.12
N SER A 245 -10.77 -13.93 -37.36
CA SER A 245 -10.50 -14.70 -38.59
C SER A 245 -9.01 -14.96 -38.79
N ALA A 246 -8.19 -13.94 -38.67
CA ALA A 246 -6.74 -14.06 -38.85
C ALA A 246 -6.12 -15.01 -37.82
N VAL A 247 -6.54 -14.86 -36.57
CA VAL A 247 -6.10 -15.73 -35.47
C VAL A 247 -6.56 -17.16 -35.68
N ALA A 248 -7.82 -17.39 -36.04
CA ALA A 248 -8.33 -18.73 -36.32
C ALA A 248 -7.61 -19.42 -37.49
N ASP A 249 -7.20 -18.67 -38.52
CA ASP A 249 -6.44 -19.20 -39.66
C ASP A 249 -5.00 -19.56 -39.24
N TYR A 250 -4.38 -18.76 -38.39
CA TYR A 250 -3.06 -19.03 -37.82
C TYR A 250 -3.05 -20.31 -36.99
N LEU A 251 -3.99 -20.49 -36.05
CA LEU A 251 -4.07 -21.69 -35.24
C LEU A 251 -4.26 -22.96 -36.00
N LYS A 252 -5.11 -22.95 -37.02
CA LYS A 252 -5.31 -24.09 -37.90
C LYS A 252 -4.02 -24.55 -38.58
N THR A 253 -3.07 -23.65 -38.76
CA THR A 253 -1.78 -23.97 -39.37
C THR A 253 -0.77 -24.49 -38.37
N GLN A 254 -0.83 -24.12 -37.12
CA GLN A 254 0.18 -24.44 -36.11
C GLN A 254 -0.15 -25.74 -35.33
N GLU A 255 -1.40 -25.97 -34.94
CA GLU A 255 -1.74 -27.09 -34.06
C GLU A 255 -2.69 -28.14 -34.66
N ASN A 256 -2.66 -28.37 -35.97
CA ASN A 256 -3.56 -29.31 -36.59
C ASN A 256 -5.07 -29.09 -36.28
N GLY A 257 -5.44 -27.91 -35.83
CA GLY A 257 -6.82 -27.49 -35.80
C GLY A 257 -7.68 -28.02 -34.65
N VAL A 258 -7.09 -28.30 -33.48
CA VAL A 258 -7.86 -28.70 -32.30
C VAL A 258 -8.01 -27.49 -31.39
N PRO A 259 -9.19 -26.88 -31.33
CA PRO A 259 -9.42 -25.82 -30.34
C PRO A 259 -9.41 -26.43 -28.93
N ASP A 260 -9.05 -25.56 -27.92
CA ASP A 260 -9.16 -25.87 -26.51
C ASP A 260 -10.57 -26.34 -26.12
N VAL A 261 -10.72 -26.94 -24.93
CA VAL A 261 -11.97 -27.51 -24.40
C VAL A 261 -13.16 -26.54 -24.42
N ASP A 262 -12.91 -25.22 -24.47
CA ASP A 262 -13.92 -24.16 -24.60
C ASP A 262 -14.01 -23.57 -26.01
N GLY A 263 -13.21 -24.03 -26.96
CA GLY A 263 -13.22 -23.59 -28.37
C GLY A 263 -12.52 -22.27 -28.64
N GLU A 264 -11.83 -21.68 -27.65
CA GLU A 264 -11.10 -20.42 -27.76
C GLU A 264 -9.64 -20.62 -27.32
N TRP A 265 -8.71 -20.32 -28.23
CA TRP A 265 -7.26 -20.38 -27.97
C TRP A 265 -6.71 -19.05 -27.48
N TYR A 266 -7.55 -18.04 -27.42
CA TYR A 266 -7.16 -16.70 -26.97
C TYR A 266 -8.19 -16.07 -26.08
N TYR A 267 -7.68 -15.30 -25.15
CA TYR A 267 -8.49 -14.44 -24.32
C TYR A 267 -8.73 -13.11 -25.03
N SER A 268 -9.87 -12.93 -25.65
CA SER A 268 -10.32 -11.59 -26.01
C SER A 268 -10.46 -10.71 -24.75
N PRO A 269 -10.49 -9.38 -24.86
CA PRO A 269 -10.73 -8.50 -23.71
C PRO A 269 -11.94 -8.89 -22.86
N SER A 270 -13.02 -9.36 -23.53
CA SER A 270 -14.20 -9.82 -22.81
C SER A 270 -14.03 -11.18 -22.13
N ALA A 271 -13.20 -12.06 -22.67
CA ALA A 271 -12.90 -13.37 -22.07
C ALA A 271 -11.99 -13.20 -20.84
N MET A 272 -10.94 -12.37 -20.94
CA MET A 272 -10.09 -12.04 -19.81
C MET A 272 -10.86 -11.35 -18.67
N ALA A 273 -11.72 -10.37 -19.02
CA ALA A 273 -12.55 -9.71 -18.02
C ALA A 273 -13.44 -10.70 -17.24
N LYS A 274 -13.93 -11.76 -17.90
CA LYS A 274 -14.69 -12.80 -17.22
C LYS A 274 -13.82 -13.76 -16.43
N ALA A 275 -12.66 -14.13 -16.96
CA ALA A 275 -11.76 -15.06 -16.29
C ALA A 275 -11.27 -14.50 -14.95
N TYR A 276 -10.91 -13.23 -14.90
CA TYR A 276 -10.53 -12.51 -13.66
C TYR A 276 -11.72 -11.98 -12.86
N GLY A 277 -12.93 -11.86 -13.48
CA GLY A 277 -14.12 -11.31 -12.84
C GLY A 277 -14.20 -9.79 -12.85
N THR A 278 -13.37 -9.10 -13.65
CA THR A 278 -13.44 -7.63 -13.83
C THR A 278 -14.71 -7.21 -14.58
N ASP A 279 -15.35 -8.11 -15.33
CA ASP A 279 -16.62 -7.88 -16.02
C ASP A 279 -17.74 -7.39 -15.09
N SER A 280 -17.72 -7.83 -13.85
CA SER A 280 -18.65 -7.38 -12.80
C SER A 280 -18.46 -5.88 -12.47
N GLN A 281 -17.23 -5.40 -12.41
CA GLN A 281 -16.88 -4.00 -12.20
C GLN A 281 -17.29 -3.14 -13.40
N LEU A 282 -16.97 -3.61 -14.60
CA LEU A 282 -17.37 -2.95 -15.85
C LEU A 282 -18.90 -2.84 -15.98
N ALA A 283 -19.63 -3.90 -15.63
CA ALA A 283 -21.09 -3.91 -15.61
C ALA A 283 -21.69 -2.96 -14.57
N ALA A 284 -21.01 -2.76 -13.45
CA ALA A 284 -21.35 -1.76 -12.43
C ALA A 284 -21.00 -0.32 -12.83
N GLY A 285 -20.35 -0.11 -13.98
CA GLY A 285 -19.94 1.20 -14.49
C GLY A 285 -18.58 1.68 -13.98
N ASN A 286 -17.83 0.81 -13.30
CA ASN A 286 -16.46 1.05 -12.91
C ASN A 286 -15.51 0.53 -14.00
N ASP A 287 -15.06 1.43 -14.88
CA ASP A 287 -14.15 1.17 -15.99
C ASP A 287 -12.73 1.74 -15.75
N GLY A 288 -12.43 2.17 -14.54
CA GLY A 288 -11.17 2.83 -14.19
C GLY A 288 -11.15 4.33 -14.50
N HIS A 289 -12.28 4.93 -14.88
CA HIS A 289 -12.34 6.37 -15.24
C HIS A 289 -11.82 7.25 -14.10
N GLY A 290 -10.94 8.19 -14.45
CA GLY A 290 -10.30 9.12 -13.52
C GLY A 290 -9.01 8.60 -12.90
N VAL A 291 -8.62 7.34 -13.20
CA VAL A 291 -7.33 6.77 -12.82
C VAL A 291 -6.36 6.92 -13.99
N THR A 292 -5.10 7.17 -13.68
CA THR A 292 -3.99 7.17 -14.63
C THR A 292 -3.04 6.02 -14.28
N VAL A 293 -2.69 5.23 -15.30
CA VAL A 293 -1.68 4.18 -15.23
C VAL A 293 -0.45 4.65 -16.02
N ALA A 294 0.73 4.51 -15.46
CA ALA A 294 1.99 4.68 -16.16
C ALA A 294 2.51 3.31 -16.62
N VAL A 295 3.03 3.26 -17.84
CA VAL A 295 3.87 2.16 -18.33
C VAL A 295 5.27 2.68 -18.56
N LEU A 296 6.28 1.87 -18.24
CA LEU A 296 7.69 2.24 -18.34
C LEU A 296 8.34 1.46 -19.47
N GLU A 297 8.82 2.17 -20.51
CA GLU A 297 9.25 1.56 -21.75
C GLU A 297 10.60 2.10 -22.23
N TRP A 298 11.45 1.20 -22.72
CA TRP A 298 12.72 1.57 -23.34
C TRP A 298 12.72 1.29 -24.85
N GLU A 299 11.53 1.34 -25.44
CA GLU A 299 11.33 1.21 -26.88
C GLU A 299 10.19 2.08 -27.39
N ALA A 300 10.12 2.24 -28.71
CA ALA A 300 9.02 2.97 -29.36
C ALA A 300 7.95 2.00 -29.85
N LEU A 301 6.69 2.35 -29.69
CA LEU A 301 5.59 1.58 -30.27
C LEU A 301 5.04 2.17 -31.57
N SER A 302 4.29 1.36 -32.33
CA SER A 302 3.53 1.83 -33.49
C SER A 302 2.24 2.51 -33.04
N ARG A 303 2.21 3.84 -33.09
CA ARG A 303 0.98 4.61 -32.76
C ARG A 303 -0.21 4.25 -33.68
N GLN A 304 0.05 3.74 -34.89
CA GLN A 304 -1.02 3.30 -35.80
C GLN A 304 -1.61 1.96 -35.33
N ALA A 305 -0.78 1.03 -34.82
CA ALA A 305 -1.23 -0.22 -34.23
C ALA A 305 -2.22 0.04 -33.09
N LEU A 306 -1.84 0.92 -32.17
CA LEU A 306 -2.68 1.31 -31.06
C LEU A 306 -4.01 1.94 -31.51
N VAL A 307 -4.00 2.80 -32.56
CA VAL A 307 -5.23 3.37 -33.12
C VAL A 307 -6.15 2.28 -33.67
N ASP A 308 -5.60 1.30 -34.36
CA ASP A 308 -6.36 0.22 -34.98
C ASP A 308 -6.89 -0.78 -33.93
N TYR A 309 -6.10 -1.11 -32.94
CA TYR A 309 -6.53 -1.91 -31.81
C TYR A 309 -7.71 -1.26 -31.06
N LYS A 310 -7.54 0.01 -30.69
CA LYS A 310 -8.61 0.77 -30.03
C LYS A 310 -9.87 0.90 -30.90
N SER A 311 -9.70 1.03 -32.23
CA SER A 311 -10.83 1.05 -33.14
C SER A 311 -11.54 -0.30 -33.23
N CYS A 312 -10.77 -1.40 -33.23
CA CYS A 312 -11.30 -2.77 -33.27
C CYS A 312 -12.17 -3.06 -32.05
N TYR A 313 -11.65 -2.76 -30.87
CA TYR A 313 -12.33 -3.05 -29.60
C TYR A 313 -13.17 -1.88 -29.06
N LYS A 314 -13.22 -0.75 -29.81
CA LYS A 314 -13.96 0.48 -29.44
C LYS A 314 -13.50 1.09 -28.10
N LEU A 315 -12.24 0.97 -27.80
CA LEU A 315 -11.60 1.51 -26.60
C LEU A 315 -11.41 3.03 -26.73
N LYS A 316 -11.48 3.73 -25.60
CA LYS A 316 -11.44 5.20 -25.58
C LYS A 316 -10.32 5.77 -24.72
N ASN A 317 -9.52 4.91 -24.09
CA ASN A 317 -8.41 5.31 -23.23
C ASN A 317 -7.58 6.45 -23.85
N PRO A 318 -7.39 7.59 -23.17
CA PRO A 318 -6.37 8.54 -23.59
C PRO A 318 -4.99 7.90 -23.36
N VAL A 319 -4.16 7.89 -24.40
CA VAL A 319 -2.74 7.47 -24.27
C VAL A 319 -1.87 8.67 -24.60
N SER A 320 -0.93 8.96 -23.73
CA SER A 320 0.02 10.07 -23.88
C SER A 320 1.44 9.56 -23.63
N PHE A 321 2.41 10.14 -24.31
CA PHE A 321 3.80 9.73 -24.32
C PHE A 321 4.67 10.77 -23.64
N VAL A 322 5.53 10.31 -22.73
CA VAL A 322 6.47 11.14 -21.98
C VAL A 322 7.88 10.68 -22.33
N ASN A 323 8.55 11.37 -23.22
CA ASN A 323 9.92 11.03 -23.57
C ASN A 323 10.86 11.44 -22.43
N VAL A 324 11.67 10.49 -21.97
CA VAL A 324 12.74 10.67 -21.00
C VAL A 324 14.09 10.58 -21.76
N ASN A 325 15.02 11.46 -21.48
CA ASN A 325 16.32 11.55 -22.18
C ASN A 325 16.23 11.61 -23.71
N GLY A 326 15.15 12.19 -24.21
CA GLY A 326 14.88 12.32 -25.64
C GLY A 326 14.08 11.17 -26.24
N GLY A 327 13.80 10.14 -25.45
CA GLY A 327 12.99 8.98 -25.83
C GLY A 327 13.63 8.06 -26.87
N PRO A 328 12.93 7.00 -27.30
CA PRO A 328 13.46 6.00 -28.21
C PRO A 328 13.67 6.59 -29.63
N LYS A 329 14.70 6.12 -30.30
CA LYS A 329 15.12 6.59 -31.64
C LYS A 329 14.93 5.52 -32.71
N ILE A 330 14.81 4.25 -32.31
CA ILE A 330 14.61 3.13 -33.20
C ILE A 330 13.11 3.01 -33.52
N ALA A 331 12.74 3.19 -34.76
CA ALA A 331 11.36 3.00 -35.16
C ALA A 331 10.97 1.52 -35.15
N PRO A 332 9.77 1.17 -34.66
CA PRO A 332 9.29 -0.20 -34.65
C PRO A 332 9.13 -0.72 -36.10
N THR A 333 9.63 -1.93 -36.36
CA THR A 333 9.47 -2.65 -37.63
C THR A 333 9.30 -4.15 -37.33
N ALA A 334 8.58 -4.87 -38.18
CA ALA A 334 8.45 -6.33 -38.05
C ALA A 334 9.77 -7.11 -38.11
N ALA A 335 10.87 -6.46 -38.55
CA ALA A 335 12.16 -7.11 -38.68
C ALA A 335 13.03 -6.97 -37.41
N ASN A 336 12.76 -6.00 -36.54
CA ASN A 336 13.56 -5.71 -35.36
C ASN A 336 12.85 -6.02 -34.04
N GLY A 337 11.60 -6.44 -34.08
CA GLY A 337 10.81 -6.77 -32.87
C GLY A 337 10.48 -5.59 -31.94
N VAL A 338 10.99 -4.39 -32.26
CA VAL A 338 10.79 -3.18 -31.43
C VAL A 338 9.34 -2.77 -31.41
N GLY A 339 8.84 -2.43 -30.23
CA GLY A 339 7.48 -1.96 -30.00
C GLY A 339 6.50 -3.09 -29.64
N GLY A 340 6.97 -4.29 -29.47
CA GLY A 340 6.20 -5.43 -28.99
C GLY A 340 5.74 -5.22 -27.56
N GLU A 341 6.67 -4.97 -26.68
CA GLU A 341 6.44 -4.78 -25.24
C GLU A 341 5.53 -3.59 -24.97
N ALA A 342 5.91 -2.39 -25.43
CA ALA A 342 5.13 -1.17 -25.21
C ALA A 342 3.70 -1.26 -25.80
N THR A 343 3.51 -2.05 -26.86
CA THR A 343 2.19 -2.29 -27.43
C THR A 343 1.38 -3.22 -26.53
N LEU A 344 2.00 -4.30 -26.02
CA LEU A 344 1.42 -5.29 -25.13
C LEU A 344 0.87 -4.63 -23.86
N ASP A 345 1.71 -3.93 -23.13
CA ASP A 345 1.36 -3.28 -21.86
C ASP A 345 0.17 -2.32 -22.03
N ILE A 346 0.21 -1.46 -23.06
CA ILE A 346 -0.86 -0.49 -23.31
C ILE A 346 -2.16 -1.18 -23.75
N GLU A 347 -2.07 -2.21 -24.60
CA GLU A 347 -3.26 -2.90 -25.13
C GLU A 347 -3.94 -3.72 -24.03
N ASP A 348 -3.20 -4.33 -23.12
CA ASP A 348 -3.74 -5.06 -21.98
C ASP A 348 -4.47 -4.12 -20.99
N ILE A 349 -3.80 -3.08 -20.53
CA ILE A 349 -4.41 -2.09 -19.63
C ILE A 349 -5.66 -1.47 -20.27
N ALA A 350 -5.58 -1.10 -21.55
CA ALA A 350 -6.72 -0.52 -22.25
C ALA A 350 -7.90 -1.50 -22.37
N SER A 351 -7.63 -2.78 -22.45
CA SER A 351 -8.64 -3.84 -22.58
C SER A 351 -9.36 -4.13 -21.26
N LEU A 352 -8.62 -4.22 -20.17
CA LEU A 352 -9.15 -4.59 -18.86
C LEU A 352 -9.71 -3.41 -18.07
N ALA A 353 -9.11 -2.21 -18.22
CA ALA A 353 -9.55 -0.98 -17.57
C ALA A 353 -9.80 0.15 -18.60
N PRO A 354 -10.86 0.04 -19.45
CA PRO A 354 -11.06 0.86 -20.66
C PRO A 354 -11.39 2.34 -20.41
N GLY A 355 -11.57 2.75 -19.16
CA GLY A 355 -11.78 4.15 -18.78
C GLY A 355 -10.52 4.86 -18.28
N THR A 356 -9.42 4.15 -18.08
CA THR A 356 -8.16 4.72 -17.57
C THR A 356 -7.50 5.64 -18.59
N SER A 357 -6.70 6.58 -18.08
CA SER A 357 -5.69 7.28 -18.88
C SER A 357 -4.36 6.54 -18.78
N ILE A 358 -3.62 6.42 -19.88
CA ILE A 358 -2.33 5.73 -19.91
C ILE A 358 -1.23 6.75 -20.25
N LEU A 359 -0.17 6.76 -19.44
CA LEU A 359 1.06 7.52 -19.66
C LEU A 359 2.18 6.54 -19.98
N ASP A 360 2.68 6.57 -21.22
CA ASP A 360 3.84 5.80 -21.64
C ASP A 360 5.10 6.65 -21.41
N TYR A 361 5.91 6.28 -20.41
CA TYR A 361 7.19 6.89 -20.08
C TYR A 361 8.28 6.19 -20.88
N GLN A 362 8.70 6.81 -21.98
CA GLN A 362 9.62 6.25 -22.94
C GLN A 362 11.06 6.69 -22.65
N GLY A 363 11.88 5.77 -22.17
CA GLY A 363 13.33 5.91 -22.04
C GLY A 363 14.05 5.84 -23.39
N THR A 364 15.37 5.88 -23.35
CA THR A 364 16.21 5.73 -24.56
C THR A 364 16.30 4.25 -24.96
N ASP A 365 16.54 3.96 -26.24
CA ASP A 365 16.66 2.57 -26.71
C ASP A 365 17.87 1.87 -26.08
N THR A 366 17.75 0.58 -25.78
CA THR A 366 18.78 -0.24 -25.11
C THR A 366 20.00 -0.60 -26.00
N THR A 367 20.09 -0.15 -27.23
CA THR A 367 20.95 -0.75 -28.28
C THR A 367 22.39 -0.26 -28.36
N THR A 368 22.72 0.95 -27.96
CA THR A 368 24.11 1.45 -27.99
C THR A 368 24.37 2.53 -26.96
N ASN A 369 25.44 2.37 -26.18
CA ASN A 369 25.83 3.29 -25.11
C ASN A 369 24.76 3.48 -24.01
N PHE A 370 23.87 2.50 -23.85
CA PHE A 370 22.94 2.46 -22.74
C PHE A 370 23.71 2.45 -21.41
N THR A 371 23.29 3.27 -20.50
CA THR A 371 23.93 3.43 -19.20
C THR A 371 22.91 3.19 -18.08
N ASP A 372 23.39 2.98 -16.88
CA ASP A 372 22.58 2.81 -15.69
C ASP A 372 21.65 4.03 -15.44
N ALA A 373 22.02 5.24 -15.89
CA ALA A 373 21.16 6.43 -15.82
C ALA A 373 19.98 6.33 -16.80
N ASP A 374 20.19 5.77 -17.99
CA ASP A 374 19.11 5.56 -18.97
C ASP A 374 18.08 4.55 -18.48
N TRP A 375 18.48 3.62 -17.59
CA TRP A 375 17.58 2.70 -16.93
C TRP A 375 16.74 3.41 -15.85
N LEU A 376 17.39 4.09 -14.90
CA LEU A 376 16.73 4.64 -13.73
C LEU A 376 15.85 5.87 -14.02
N ASP A 377 16.21 6.71 -14.97
CA ASP A 377 15.53 7.99 -15.24
C ASP A 377 14.02 7.87 -15.56
N PRO A 378 13.53 6.89 -16.36
CA PRO A 378 12.11 6.70 -16.57
C PRO A 378 11.35 6.31 -15.29
N ILE A 379 11.96 5.49 -14.42
CA ILE A 379 11.41 5.08 -13.12
C ILE A 379 11.29 6.31 -12.22
N THR A 380 12.39 7.01 -11.97
CA THR A 380 12.45 8.25 -11.18
C THR A 380 11.44 9.27 -11.70
N LYS A 381 11.34 9.42 -13.03
CA LYS A 381 10.44 10.38 -13.67
C LYS A 381 8.97 10.04 -13.46
N ALA A 382 8.58 8.78 -13.61
CA ALA A 382 7.20 8.34 -13.41
C ALA A 382 6.76 8.50 -11.95
N VAL A 383 7.63 8.10 -11.02
CA VAL A 383 7.40 8.25 -9.58
C VAL A 383 7.25 9.72 -9.20
N THR A 384 8.26 10.55 -9.48
CA THR A 384 8.31 11.93 -9.00
C THR A 384 7.37 12.90 -9.73
N ASP A 385 6.92 12.57 -10.96
CA ASP A 385 5.84 13.30 -11.62
C ASP A 385 4.50 13.15 -10.88
N ASP A 386 4.31 12.09 -10.12
CA ASP A 386 3.10 11.74 -9.37
C ASP A 386 1.79 11.92 -10.18
N LYS A 387 1.86 11.63 -11.50
CA LYS A 387 0.72 11.76 -12.42
C LYS A 387 -0.11 10.48 -12.53
N ALA A 388 0.50 9.35 -12.21
CA ALA A 388 -0.12 8.04 -12.21
C ALA A 388 -0.10 7.46 -10.79
N LYS A 389 -1.17 6.81 -10.38
CA LYS A 389 -1.23 6.09 -9.09
C LYS A 389 -0.97 4.60 -9.24
N VAL A 390 -0.85 4.14 -10.46
CA VAL A 390 -0.52 2.76 -10.81
C VAL A 390 0.61 2.80 -11.83
N ILE A 391 1.64 2.01 -11.65
CA ILE A 391 2.82 1.91 -12.51
C ILE A 391 3.02 0.44 -12.89
N SER A 392 3.20 0.15 -14.18
CA SER A 392 3.54 -1.16 -14.72
C SER A 392 4.95 -1.10 -15.30
N LEU A 393 5.76 -2.11 -14.98
CA LEU A 393 7.13 -2.26 -15.44
C LEU A 393 7.36 -3.71 -15.86
N SER A 394 7.52 -3.91 -17.15
CA SER A 394 7.70 -5.21 -17.79
C SER A 394 9.16 -5.50 -18.21
N TRP A 395 10.09 -4.70 -17.72
CA TRP A 395 11.52 -4.82 -18.00
C TRP A 395 12.29 -5.15 -16.72
N GLY A 396 13.37 -5.92 -16.86
CA GLY A 396 14.26 -6.26 -15.75
C GLY A 396 15.63 -6.70 -16.20
N GLU A 397 16.50 -7.00 -15.25
CA GLU A 397 17.75 -7.67 -15.47
C GLU A 397 18.09 -8.60 -14.27
N CYS A 398 18.97 -9.56 -14.49
CA CYS A 398 19.39 -10.48 -13.41
C CYS A 398 19.89 -9.72 -12.17
N GLU A 399 19.36 -10.06 -10.97
CA GLU A 399 19.75 -9.46 -9.68
C GLU A 399 21.28 -9.43 -9.49
N ALA A 400 21.98 -10.49 -9.92
CA ALA A 400 23.43 -10.59 -9.76
C ALA A 400 24.23 -9.62 -10.66
N ASP A 401 23.66 -9.13 -11.73
CA ASP A 401 24.29 -8.23 -12.69
C ASP A 401 23.93 -6.76 -12.43
N THR A 402 22.88 -6.48 -11.65
CA THR A 402 22.46 -5.11 -11.29
C THR A 402 23.47 -4.43 -10.36
N ASP A 403 23.84 -3.19 -10.68
CA ASP A 403 24.76 -2.38 -9.87
C ASP A 403 24.10 -1.93 -8.56
N THR A 404 24.84 -1.99 -7.47
CA THR A 404 24.35 -1.55 -6.15
C THR A 404 23.97 -0.07 -6.10
N THR A 405 24.46 0.76 -7.03
CA THR A 405 24.08 2.18 -7.12
C THR A 405 22.71 2.33 -7.78
N ILE A 406 22.42 1.51 -8.82
CA ILE A 406 21.08 1.43 -9.43
C ILE A 406 20.08 1.03 -8.35
N ARG A 407 20.29 -0.11 -7.69
CA ARG A 407 19.42 -0.61 -6.63
C ARG A 407 19.13 0.43 -5.53
N SER A 408 20.14 1.19 -5.13
CA SER A 408 19.94 2.27 -4.14
C SER A 408 19.08 3.42 -4.68
N GLY A 409 19.10 3.66 -5.99
CA GLY A 409 18.19 4.59 -6.67
C GLY A 409 16.77 4.05 -6.68
N GLU A 410 16.60 2.80 -7.09
CA GLU A 410 15.32 2.07 -7.14
C GLU A 410 14.65 1.97 -5.76
N GLU A 411 15.39 1.54 -4.71
CA GLU A 411 14.91 1.55 -3.32
C GLU A 411 14.38 2.92 -2.90
N THR A 412 15.03 3.99 -3.34
CA THR A 412 14.60 5.35 -3.04
C THR A 412 13.31 5.69 -3.80
N ASP A 413 13.25 5.39 -5.10
CA ASP A 413 12.10 5.67 -5.94
C ASP A 413 10.87 4.85 -5.50
N PHE A 414 11.02 3.56 -5.21
CA PHE A 414 9.91 2.74 -4.74
C PHE A 414 9.45 3.09 -3.32
N ALA A 415 10.36 3.54 -2.46
CA ALA A 415 9.96 4.11 -1.17
C ALA A 415 9.18 5.43 -1.33
N LEU A 416 9.55 6.27 -2.31
CA LEU A 416 8.79 7.47 -2.66
C LEU A 416 7.44 7.12 -3.25
N SER A 417 7.36 6.16 -4.19
CA SER A 417 6.10 5.69 -4.77
C SER A 417 5.12 5.22 -3.69
N ALA A 418 5.61 4.43 -2.73
CA ALA A 418 4.80 3.92 -1.63
C ALA A 418 4.24 5.04 -0.74
N ILE A 419 5.05 6.07 -0.41
CA ILE A 419 4.58 7.20 0.41
C ILE A 419 3.68 8.19 -0.36
N GLU A 420 3.72 8.18 -1.68
CA GLU A 420 2.81 8.92 -2.58
C GLU A 420 1.52 8.17 -2.85
N GLY A 421 1.46 6.90 -2.47
CA GLY A 421 0.31 6.02 -2.71
C GLY A 421 0.23 5.54 -4.15
N GLN A 422 1.36 5.29 -4.77
CA GLN A 422 1.47 4.62 -6.06
C GLN A 422 1.64 3.11 -5.85
N SER A 423 0.98 2.30 -6.67
CA SER A 423 1.16 0.85 -6.77
C SER A 423 2.12 0.57 -7.92
N VAL A 424 3.19 -0.18 -7.69
CA VAL A 424 4.17 -0.54 -8.71
C VAL A 424 4.12 -2.05 -8.91
N PHE A 425 3.86 -2.49 -10.14
CA PHE A 425 3.84 -3.88 -10.55
C PHE A 425 5.01 -4.15 -11.47
N VAL A 426 5.77 -5.20 -11.18
CA VAL A 426 6.97 -5.56 -11.94
C VAL A 426 6.87 -7.02 -12.38
N ALA A 427 7.12 -7.28 -13.65
CA ALA A 427 7.18 -8.63 -14.19
C ALA A 427 8.32 -9.42 -13.53
N ALA A 428 8.03 -10.67 -13.10
CA ALA A 428 8.98 -11.45 -12.30
C ALA A 428 10.06 -12.18 -13.11
N GLY A 429 10.05 -12.05 -14.44
CA GLY A 429 10.97 -12.74 -15.34
C GLY A 429 10.33 -13.93 -16.05
N ASP A 430 11.00 -14.41 -17.10
CA ASP A 430 10.48 -15.36 -18.07
C ASP A 430 11.29 -16.66 -18.17
N ASP A 431 12.33 -16.80 -17.38
CA ASP A 431 13.22 -17.96 -17.41
C ASP A 431 13.17 -18.78 -16.09
N GLY A 432 12.03 -18.67 -15.39
CA GLY A 432 11.68 -19.47 -14.23
C GLY A 432 12.56 -19.19 -13.01
N SER A 433 13.01 -20.24 -12.34
CA SER A 433 13.92 -20.13 -11.18
C SER A 433 15.37 -19.81 -11.56
N THR A 434 15.68 -19.67 -12.84
CA THR A 434 17.03 -19.39 -13.39
C THR A 434 16.98 -18.16 -14.28
N ASP A 435 16.47 -17.08 -13.76
CA ASP A 435 16.09 -15.89 -14.51
C ASP A 435 17.27 -15.00 -14.95
N CYS A 436 18.51 -15.42 -14.73
CA CYS A 436 19.66 -14.79 -15.37
C CYS A 436 19.83 -15.33 -16.79
N VAL A 437 19.91 -14.42 -17.75
CA VAL A 437 20.10 -14.78 -19.16
C VAL A 437 21.46 -14.34 -19.67
N ASP A 438 21.95 -15.07 -20.70
CA ASP A 438 23.07 -14.56 -21.48
C ASP A 438 22.58 -13.48 -22.46
N ALA A 439 23.50 -12.85 -23.13
CA ALA A 439 23.20 -11.79 -24.09
C ALA A 439 22.47 -12.21 -25.35
N ASN A 440 22.23 -13.46 -25.56
CA ASN A 440 21.35 -13.97 -26.61
C ASN A 440 19.95 -14.34 -26.03
N ASN A 441 19.72 -13.90 -24.81
CA ASN A 441 18.50 -14.20 -24.04
C ASN A 441 18.31 -15.70 -23.78
N ASN A 442 19.40 -16.43 -23.56
CA ASN A 442 19.32 -17.85 -23.15
C ASN A 442 19.52 -17.93 -21.63
N PRO A 443 18.69 -18.71 -20.91
CA PRO A 443 18.85 -18.92 -19.49
C PRO A 443 20.25 -19.40 -19.11
N LEU A 444 20.77 -18.87 -18.01
CA LEU A 444 22.00 -19.37 -17.40
C LEU A 444 21.66 -20.45 -16.38
N ASP A 445 22.53 -21.45 -16.23
CA ASP A 445 22.37 -22.54 -15.24
C ASP A 445 22.65 -22.03 -13.80
N GLN A 446 21.91 -20.97 -13.36
CA GLN A 446 22.07 -20.33 -12.08
C GLN A 446 20.73 -19.96 -11.48
N ILE A 447 20.46 -20.40 -10.25
CA ILE A 447 19.26 -19.96 -9.53
C ILE A 447 19.40 -18.47 -9.23
N ALA A 448 18.46 -17.68 -9.68
CA ALA A 448 18.43 -16.24 -9.50
C ALA A 448 17.01 -15.71 -9.75
N VAL A 449 16.75 -14.54 -9.24
CA VAL A 449 15.59 -13.69 -9.58
C VAL A 449 16.09 -12.48 -10.37
N ASP A 450 15.19 -11.81 -11.04
CA ASP A 450 15.51 -10.53 -11.69
C ASP A 450 15.41 -9.37 -10.70
N ASP A 451 15.83 -8.19 -11.14
CA ASP A 451 15.71 -6.89 -10.52
C ASP A 451 14.98 -5.95 -11.51
N PRO A 452 14.00 -5.12 -11.11
CA PRO A 452 13.72 -4.70 -9.74
C PRO A 452 12.50 -5.37 -9.06
N GLN A 453 11.97 -6.50 -9.56
CA GLN A 453 10.84 -7.16 -8.90
C GLN A 453 11.16 -7.72 -7.52
N ASN A 454 12.45 -7.93 -7.22
CA ASN A 454 12.94 -8.34 -5.91
C ASN A 454 12.96 -7.23 -4.85
N ASP A 455 12.68 -5.95 -5.23
CA ASP A 455 12.59 -4.85 -4.25
C ASP A 455 11.43 -5.06 -3.28
N PRO A 456 11.63 -4.78 -1.98
CA PRO A 456 10.61 -4.93 -0.93
C PRO A 456 9.36 -4.05 -1.08
N LEU A 457 9.35 -3.06 -1.95
CA LEU A 457 8.29 -2.06 -2.10
C LEU A 457 7.62 -2.05 -3.47
N VAL A 458 7.81 -3.13 -4.24
CA VAL A 458 7.06 -3.42 -5.47
C VAL A 458 6.31 -4.73 -5.34
N THR A 459 5.25 -4.91 -6.14
CA THR A 459 4.52 -6.16 -6.26
C THR A 459 5.06 -6.95 -7.45
N SER A 460 5.67 -8.09 -7.17
CA SER A 460 6.27 -8.99 -8.15
C SER A 460 5.22 -9.88 -8.80
N MET A 461 5.18 -9.92 -10.13
CA MET A 461 4.15 -10.57 -10.92
C MET A 461 4.69 -11.76 -11.71
N GLY A 462 4.45 -12.97 -11.23
CA GLY A 462 4.78 -14.24 -11.86
C GLY A 462 3.82 -14.64 -12.98
N GLY A 463 4.08 -15.80 -13.59
CA GLY A 463 3.34 -16.31 -14.75
C GLY A 463 2.47 -17.51 -14.45
N ASP A 464 1.24 -17.49 -14.94
CA ASP A 464 0.36 -18.67 -14.95
C ASP A 464 -0.07 -19.07 -16.38
N TYR A 465 -0.50 -20.33 -16.51
CA TYR A 465 -1.19 -20.89 -17.67
C TYR A 465 -2.64 -21.09 -17.30
N MET A 466 -3.51 -20.37 -17.95
CA MET A 466 -4.95 -20.39 -17.67
C MET A 466 -5.72 -21.07 -18.80
N GLN A 467 -6.63 -21.99 -18.45
CA GLN A 467 -7.53 -22.66 -19.39
C GLN A 467 -8.98 -22.50 -18.98
N GLY A 468 -9.81 -22.01 -19.89
CA GLY A 468 -11.25 -21.81 -19.65
C GLY A 468 -11.58 -20.42 -19.12
N ILE A 469 -12.85 -20.03 -19.26
CA ILE A 469 -13.31 -18.67 -18.96
C ILE A 469 -14.16 -18.60 -17.68
N ALA A 470 -15.12 -19.51 -17.54
CA ALA A 470 -16.08 -19.45 -16.44
C ALA A 470 -15.54 -20.07 -15.14
N HIS A 471 -14.70 -21.08 -15.27
CA HIS A 471 -14.04 -21.79 -14.17
C HIS A 471 -12.64 -22.19 -14.64
N PRO A 472 -11.71 -21.23 -14.75
CA PRO A 472 -10.41 -21.52 -15.30
C PRO A 472 -9.66 -22.56 -14.47
N SER A 473 -9.01 -23.50 -15.16
CA SER A 473 -7.96 -24.34 -14.58
C SER A 473 -6.65 -23.60 -14.73
N ILE A 474 -5.95 -23.41 -13.63
CA ILE A 474 -4.73 -22.61 -13.60
C ILE A 474 -3.58 -23.50 -13.13
N SER A 475 -2.44 -23.42 -13.82
CA SER A 475 -1.16 -24.00 -13.41
C SER A 475 -0.05 -22.98 -13.56
N VAL A 476 1.10 -23.23 -12.96
CA VAL A 476 2.30 -22.40 -13.21
C VAL A 476 2.62 -22.46 -14.71
N TRP A 477 2.99 -21.31 -15.28
CA TRP A 477 3.52 -21.27 -16.64
C TRP A 477 4.92 -21.87 -16.67
N ASN A 478 5.10 -22.93 -17.48
CA ASN A 478 6.38 -23.56 -17.74
C ASN A 478 6.33 -24.34 -19.06
N ASP A 479 7.09 -23.89 -20.03
CA ASP A 479 7.17 -24.46 -21.37
C ASP A 479 8.40 -25.35 -21.59
N SER A 480 9.17 -25.65 -20.55
CA SER A 480 10.38 -26.48 -20.65
C SER A 480 10.18 -27.83 -21.35
N THR A 481 8.99 -28.40 -21.26
CA THR A 481 8.62 -29.68 -21.88
C THR A 481 7.81 -29.52 -23.15
N TYR A 482 7.50 -28.30 -23.57
CA TYR A 482 6.71 -28.07 -24.78
C TYR A 482 7.58 -28.18 -26.01
N GLU A 483 7.09 -28.95 -27.00
CA GLU A 483 7.79 -29.15 -28.27
C GLU A 483 7.13 -28.31 -29.37
N LEU A 484 7.79 -27.21 -29.78
CA LEU A 484 7.42 -26.52 -31.00
C LEU A 484 8.20 -27.06 -32.20
N ASN A 485 7.51 -27.50 -33.23
CA ASN A 485 8.11 -28.11 -34.43
C ASN A 485 9.00 -29.33 -34.17
N GLY A 486 8.88 -30.02 -33.02
CA GLY A 486 9.62 -31.19 -32.63
C GLY A 486 10.96 -30.91 -31.94
N GLU A 487 11.15 -29.68 -31.50
CA GLU A 487 12.29 -29.30 -30.67
C GLU A 487 11.75 -28.77 -29.31
N ALA A 488 12.02 -29.51 -28.25
CA ALA A 488 11.58 -29.16 -26.88
C ALA A 488 12.31 -27.90 -26.40
N GLY A 489 11.57 -27.00 -25.73
CA GLY A 489 12.08 -25.83 -25.06
C GLY A 489 12.65 -24.70 -25.97
N THR A 490 12.35 -24.72 -27.30
CA THR A 490 12.92 -23.74 -28.23
C THR A 490 12.08 -22.48 -28.40
N ALA A 491 10.93 -22.37 -27.79
CA ALA A 491 10.00 -21.28 -28.05
C ALA A 491 9.09 -20.94 -26.86
N GLY A 492 9.52 -21.14 -25.65
CA GLY A 492 8.72 -20.87 -24.48
C GLY A 492 9.55 -20.26 -23.36
N GLY A 493 8.92 -20.08 -22.23
CA GLY A 493 9.50 -19.60 -20.99
C GLY A 493 8.89 -20.29 -19.78
N ALA A 494 9.13 -19.69 -18.62
CA ALA A 494 8.47 -20.07 -17.38
C ALA A 494 8.39 -18.84 -16.47
N GLY A 495 7.34 -18.75 -15.66
CA GLY A 495 7.20 -17.63 -14.72
C GLY A 495 8.36 -17.52 -13.76
N GLY A 496 8.98 -16.35 -13.67
CA GLY A 496 10.06 -16.05 -12.75
C GLY A 496 9.64 -16.21 -11.28
N GLY A 497 10.62 -16.48 -10.44
CA GLY A 497 10.38 -16.56 -9.00
C GLY A 497 11.48 -17.31 -8.25
N GLY A 498 11.62 -16.94 -6.99
CA GLY A 498 12.69 -17.48 -6.15
C GLY A 498 12.89 -16.68 -4.88
N VAL A 499 14.15 -16.55 -4.46
CA VAL A 499 14.55 -15.86 -3.23
C VAL A 499 15.62 -14.84 -3.56
N ALA A 500 15.34 -13.57 -3.28
CA ALA A 500 16.29 -12.48 -3.44
C ALA A 500 17.55 -12.70 -2.59
N THR A 501 18.70 -12.33 -3.13
CA THR A 501 19.99 -12.45 -2.43
C THR A 501 20.42 -11.15 -1.78
N ASP A 502 19.86 -10.01 -2.16
CA ASP A 502 20.26 -8.68 -1.72
C ASP A 502 19.23 -8.04 -0.78
N PHE A 503 17.97 -8.44 -0.84
CA PHE A 503 16.89 -7.84 -0.05
C PHE A 503 16.36 -8.73 1.07
N SER A 504 16.12 -8.11 2.23
CA SER A 504 15.51 -8.78 3.38
C SER A 504 14.36 -7.98 3.98
N LEU A 505 13.29 -8.68 4.35
CA LEU A 505 12.12 -8.12 5.04
C LEU A 505 12.29 -8.26 6.55
N SER A 506 11.91 -7.23 7.31
CA SER A 506 12.02 -7.26 8.77
C SER A 506 11.00 -6.38 9.48
N GLY A 507 10.59 -6.77 10.67
CA GLY A 507 9.75 -5.94 11.54
C GLY A 507 8.36 -5.67 10.97
N ALA A 508 8.01 -4.40 10.79
CA ALA A 508 6.72 -4.00 10.24
C ALA A 508 6.64 -4.16 8.72
N GLY A 509 7.78 -4.15 8.03
CA GLY A 509 7.89 -4.39 6.60
C GLY A 509 7.88 -5.87 6.23
N ASP A 510 7.90 -6.79 7.20
CA ASP A 510 7.83 -8.23 6.92
C ASP A 510 6.37 -8.66 6.69
N PHE A 511 5.86 -8.37 5.51
CA PHE A 511 4.52 -8.77 5.11
C PHE A 511 4.44 -10.27 4.74
N GLN A 512 5.57 -10.91 4.40
CA GLN A 512 5.67 -12.34 4.12
C GLN A 512 5.78 -13.19 5.38
N ALA A 513 5.80 -12.59 6.57
CA ALA A 513 5.87 -13.32 7.85
C ALA A 513 4.74 -14.35 7.98
N GLY A 514 5.13 -15.60 8.15
CA GLY A 514 4.20 -16.73 8.28
C GLY A 514 3.86 -17.45 6.96
N PHE A 515 4.29 -16.90 5.81
CA PHE A 515 4.19 -17.54 4.51
C PHE A 515 5.51 -18.21 4.09
N THR A 516 6.61 -17.75 4.65
CA THR A 516 7.95 -18.24 4.33
C THR A 516 8.18 -19.65 4.86
N GLY A 517 8.70 -20.53 4.04
CA GLY A 517 9.21 -21.83 4.46
C GLY A 517 10.48 -21.69 5.33
N ALA A 518 10.76 -22.67 6.19
CA ALA A 518 11.99 -22.71 6.95
C ALA A 518 13.19 -22.85 5.99
N GLY A 519 14.10 -21.86 5.97
CA GLY A 519 15.37 -21.94 5.23
C GLY A 519 15.70 -20.76 4.33
N TYR A 520 14.77 -19.85 4.10
CA TYR A 520 14.99 -18.71 3.19
C TYR A 520 15.64 -17.47 3.84
N SER A 521 16.21 -17.58 5.01
CA SER A 521 16.95 -16.48 5.64
C SER A 521 18.46 -16.44 5.26
N ASP A 522 18.97 -17.46 4.59
CA ASP A 522 20.41 -17.60 4.34
C ASP A 522 20.84 -16.96 3.01
N ALA A 523 19.97 -16.88 2.00
CA ALA A 523 20.30 -16.38 0.67
C ALA A 523 20.82 -14.92 0.71
N CYS A 524 20.08 -14.02 1.36
CA CYS A 524 20.44 -12.61 1.54
C CYS A 524 21.20 -12.33 2.85
N GLY A 525 21.57 -13.34 3.61
CA GLY A 525 22.21 -13.16 4.91
C GLY A 525 21.33 -12.48 5.96
N ALA A 526 20.02 -12.69 5.90
CA ALA A 526 19.04 -12.06 6.79
C ALA A 526 19.33 -12.31 8.27
N LYS A 527 19.15 -11.29 9.09
CA LYS A 527 19.38 -11.39 10.53
C LYS A 527 18.26 -12.19 11.20
N ALA A 528 18.53 -12.76 12.38
CA ALA A 528 17.51 -13.47 13.14
C ALA A 528 16.25 -12.61 13.35
N GLY A 529 15.10 -13.10 12.87
CA GLY A 529 13.82 -12.39 12.87
C GLY A 529 13.55 -11.57 11.58
N SER A 530 14.35 -11.75 10.54
CA SER A 530 14.15 -11.25 9.18
C SER A 530 14.15 -12.44 8.22
N VAL A 531 13.57 -12.28 7.05
CA VAL A 531 13.57 -13.24 5.95
C VAL A 531 14.07 -12.58 4.69
N CYS A 532 14.61 -13.34 3.75
CA CYS A 532 14.88 -12.80 2.41
C CYS A 532 13.57 -12.55 1.68
N ARG A 533 13.52 -11.50 0.85
CA ARG A 533 12.38 -11.23 -0.04
C ARG A 533 12.17 -12.43 -0.95
N GLN A 534 10.93 -12.83 -1.16
CA GLN A 534 10.53 -13.98 -1.96
C GLN A 534 9.58 -13.54 -3.07
N ASP A 535 9.79 -14.05 -4.26
CA ASP A 535 9.07 -13.74 -5.49
C ASP A 535 8.45 -15.01 -6.09
N PRO A 536 7.35 -14.88 -6.87
CA PRO A 536 6.52 -13.69 -7.02
C PRO A 536 5.53 -13.50 -5.87
N ASP A 537 4.80 -12.35 -5.86
CA ASP A 537 3.68 -12.14 -4.93
C ASP A 537 2.37 -12.72 -5.46
N LEU A 538 2.12 -12.54 -6.75
CA LEU A 538 0.95 -13.02 -7.48
C LEU A 538 1.38 -13.57 -8.83
N SER A 539 0.50 -14.30 -9.49
CA SER A 539 0.67 -14.73 -10.88
C SER A 539 -0.58 -14.47 -11.70
N THR A 540 -0.41 -14.05 -12.94
CA THR A 540 -1.50 -13.98 -13.91
C THR A 540 -1.08 -14.58 -15.25
N LEU A 541 -2.00 -14.60 -16.21
CA LEU A 541 -1.80 -15.21 -17.52
C LEU A 541 -0.51 -14.71 -18.19
N SER A 542 0.39 -15.65 -18.48
CA SER A 542 1.68 -15.36 -19.12
C SER A 542 2.03 -16.35 -20.22
N ASP A 543 1.32 -17.46 -20.29
CA ASP A 543 1.56 -18.50 -21.29
C ASP A 543 1.01 -18.07 -22.65
N TRP A 544 1.87 -17.98 -23.65
CA TRP A 544 1.50 -17.61 -25.02
C TRP A 544 0.45 -18.53 -25.65
N ARG A 545 0.29 -19.76 -25.18
CA ARG A 545 -0.71 -20.73 -25.67
C ARG A 545 -2.13 -20.34 -25.30
N SER A 546 -2.29 -19.51 -24.31
CA SER A 546 -3.55 -18.90 -23.91
C SER A 546 -3.47 -17.37 -24.01
N GLY A 547 -2.53 -16.86 -24.78
CA GLY A 547 -2.19 -15.47 -24.89
C GLY A 547 -3.29 -14.57 -25.45
N PHE A 548 -3.08 -13.30 -25.28
CA PHE A 548 -3.95 -12.22 -25.75
C PHE A 548 -3.48 -11.74 -27.12
N PRO A 549 -4.37 -11.57 -28.13
CA PRO A 549 -3.94 -11.15 -29.45
C PRO A 549 -3.58 -9.65 -29.46
N GLN A 550 -2.36 -9.36 -29.76
CA GLN A 550 -1.77 -8.04 -29.91
C GLN A 550 -1.78 -7.57 -31.38
N ILE A 551 -1.98 -6.29 -31.62
CA ILE A 551 -1.83 -5.71 -32.96
C ILE A 551 -0.50 -4.96 -33.08
N ALA A 552 0.35 -5.42 -33.97
CA ALA A 552 1.56 -4.71 -34.35
C ALA A 552 1.61 -4.41 -35.85
N TYR A 553 2.46 -3.48 -36.26
CA TYR A 553 2.66 -3.15 -37.69
C TYR A 553 4.06 -3.47 -38.15
N ALA A 554 4.13 -4.27 -39.22
CA ALA A 554 5.35 -4.46 -40.00
C ALA A 554 5.68 -3.25 -40.87
N SER A 555 6.93 -3.14 -41.26
CA SER A 555 7.36 -2.15 -42.28
C SER A 555 6.55 -2.31 -43.54
N GLY A 556 5.87 -1.23 -43.95
CA GLY A 556 5.02 -1.24 -45.18
C GLY A 556 3.53 -1.21 -44.90
N LEU A 557 3.10 -0.96 -43.64
CA LEU A 557 1.70 -0.82 -43.24
C LEU A 557 0.87 -2.13 -43.31
N THR A 558 1.50 -3.29 -43.15
CA THR A 558 0.77 -4.55 -43.03
C THR A 558 0.52 -4.81 -41.55
N MET A 559 -0.76 -4.84 -41.16
CA MET A 559 -1.15 -5.23 -39.81
C MET A 559 -0.76 -6.67 -39.55
N GLN A 560 -0.13 -6.91 -38.44
CA GLN A 560 0.20 -8.26 -37.96
C GLN A 560 -0.49 -8.47 -36.62
N VAL A 561 -0.89 -9.68 -36.34
CA VAL A 561 -1.44 -10.11 -35.06
C VAL A 561 -0.48 -11.13 -34.51
N TYR A 562 -0.03 -10.90 -33.31
CA TYR A 562 0.83 -11.80 -32.58
C TYR A 562 0.08 -12.35 -31.38
N THR A 563 0.56 -13.46 -30.88
CA THR A 563 0.28 -13.94 -29.53
C THR A 563 1.62 -14.04 -28.84
N ASP A 564 1.79 -13.20 -27.88
CA ASP A 564 2.98 -13.20 -27.05
C ASP A 564 2.64 -13.78 -25.69
N GLY A 565 3.62 -14.29 -24.99
CA GLY A 565 3.58 -14.69 -23.59
C GLY A 565 4.61 -13.92 -22.81
N GLY A 566 4.74 -14.24 -21.57
CA GLY A 566 5.68 -13.62 -20.65
C GLY A 566 4.99 -13.00 -19.44
N THR A 567 5.78 -12.81 -18.39
CA THR A 567 5.31 -12.09 -17.19
C THR A 567 5.06 -10.60 -17.48
N SER A 568 5.47 -10.13 -18.65
CA SER A 568 5.05 -8.85 -19.24
C SER A 568 3.54 -8.69 -19.41
N TRP A 569 2.76 -9.78 -19.52
CA TRP A 569 1.30 -9.72 -19.44
C TRP A 569 0.80 -9.62 -18.01
N SER A 570 1.56 -10.14 -17.06
CA SER A 570 1.16 -10.23 -15.67
C SER A 570 1.16 -8.85 -14.98
N ALA A 571 2.19 -8.07 -15.16
CA ALA A 571 2.31 -6.75 -14.56
C ALA A 571 1.19 -5.79 -15.02
N PRO A 572 0.93 -5.57 -16.32
CA PRO A 572 -0.15 -4.69 -16.77
C PRO A 572 -1.55 -5.24 -16.46
N THR A 573 -1.75 -6.56 -16.42
CA THR A 573 -3.01 -7.17 -15.98
C THR A 573 -3.32 -6.77 -14.53
N MET A 574 -2.38 -6.90 -13.60
CA MET A 574 -2.61 -6.50 -12.21
C MET A 574 -2.72 -4.98 -12.09
N ALA A 575 -1.93 -4.21 -12.85
CA ALA A 575 -2.06 -2.76 -12.93
C ALA A 575 -3.47 -2.33 -13.37
N ALA A 576 -4.07 -3.02 -14.36
CA ALA A 576 -5.45 -2.77 -14.77
C ALA A 576 -6.47 -3.13 -13.68
N ILE A 577 -6.29 -4.25 -12.97
CA ILE A 577 -7.14 -4.65 -11.84
C ILE A 577 -7.07 -3.59 -10.73
N THR A 578 -5.89 -3.11 -10.40
CA THR A 578 -5.68 -2.06 -9.40
C THR A 578 -6.22 -0.71 -9.86
N ALA A 579 -6.11 -0.39 -11.13
CA ALA A 579 -6.75 0.82 -11.68
C ALA A 579 -8.29 0.76 -11.58
N LEU A 580 -8.90 -0.41 -11.73
CA LEU A 580 -10.32 -0.60 -11.42
C LEU A 580 -10.60 -0.46 -9.92
N ALA A 581 -9.71 -0.94 -9.06
CA ALA A 581 -9.83 -0.73 -7.62
C ALA A 581 -9.80 0.77 -7.28
N ASP A 582 -8.81 1.51 -7.76
CA ASP A 582 -8.69 2.96 -7.57
C ASP A 582 -9.86 3.75 -8.18
N GLY A 583 -10.42 3.26 -9.28
CA GLY A 583 -11.64 3.78 -9.91
C GLY A 583 -12.92 3.48 -9.12
N SER A 584 -12.89 2.54 -8.19
CA SER A 584 -14.05 2.17 -7.38
C SER A 584 -14.42 3.26 -6.37
N VAL A 585 -15.67 3.24 -5.91
CA VAL A 585 -16.14 4.19 -4.88
C VAL A 585 -15.31 4.07 -3.61
N GLY A 586 -14.98 2.86 -3.20
CA GLY A 586 -14.20 2.60 -1.98
C GLY A 586 -12.84 3.30 -1.99
N CYS A 587 -12.04 3.11 -3.04
CA CYS A 587 -10.72 3.72 -3.14
C CYS A 587 -10.77 5.22 -3.44
N ARG A 588 -11.73 5.71 -4.23
CA ARG A 588 -11.91 7.15 -4.45
C ARG A 588 -12.09 7.95 -3.16
N VAL A 589 -12.59 7.31 -2.16
CA VAL A 589 -12.87 7.92 -0.86
C VAL A 589 -11.72 7.66 0.12
N ASN A 590 -11.15 6.47 0.14
CA ASN A 590 -10.06 6.06 1.07
C ASN A 590 -8.65 6.40 0.57
N GLY A 591 -8.53 6.97 -0.62
CA GLY A 591 -7.26 7.11 -1.32
C GLY A 591 -6.92 5.87 -2.15
N PRO A 592 -5.92 5.97 -3.05
CA PRO A 592 -5.49 4.89 -3.91
C PRO A 592 -5.06 3.65 -3.11
N VAL A 593 -4.92 2.52 -3.78
CA VAL A 593 -4.45 1.29 -3.14
C VAL A 593 -3.05 1.49 -2.59
N GLY A 594 -2.14 2.06 -3.36
CA GLY A 594 -0.73 2.21 -3.02
C GLY A 594 0.01 0.88 -3.05
N PHE A 595 1.17 0.76 -2.41
CA PHE A 595 1.91 -0.50 -2.34
C PHE A 595 1.06 -1.60 -1.72
N GLU A 596 0.78 -2.66 -2.49
CA GLU A 596 -0.30 -3.60 -2.20
C GLU A 596 0.08 -4.76 -1.29
N ASP A 597 1.32 -5.25 -1.32
CA ASP A 597 1.70 -6.52 -0.73
C ASP A 597 1.30 -6.68 0.74
N PRO A 598 1.50 -5.68 1.63
CA PRO A 598 1.07 -5.81 3.01
C PRO A 598 -0.43 -6.08 3.14
N LYS A 599 -1.24 -5.59 2.18
CA LYS A 599 -2.68 -5.83 2.14
C LYS A 599 -3.01 -7.19 1.52
N LEU A 600 -2.35 -7.59 0.45
CA LEU A 600 -2.51 -8.90 -0.19
C LEU A 600 -2.19 -10.03 0.79
N TYR A 601 -1.04 -9.97 1.45
CA TYR A 601 -0.63 -10.95 2.46
C TYR A 601 -1.52 -10.93 3.72
N GLN A 602 -2.05 -9.75 4.10
CA GLN A 602 -3.06 -9.70 5.16
C GLN A 602 -4.34 -10.44 4.78
N LEU A 603 -4.85 -10.25 3.56
CA LEU A 603 -6.02 -10.96 3.06
C LEU A 603 -5.75 -12.47 3.00
N ALA A 604 -4.59 -12.86 2.48
CA ALA A 604 -4.17 -14.26 2.36
C ALA A 604 -3.96 -14.95 3.73
N SER A 605 -3.63 -14.21 4.78
CA SER A 605 -3.50 -14.77 6.14
C SER A 605 -4.82 -15.28 6.72
N ASN A 606 -5.95 -14.86 6.17
CA ASN A 606 -7.29 -15.35 6.53
C ASN A 606 -7.75 -16.39 5.49
N PRO A 607 -7.98 -17.66 5.87
CA PRO A 607 -8.35 -18.71 4.90
C PRO A 607 -9.65 -18.45 4.12
N ALA A 608 -10.59 -17.69 4.69
CA ALA A 608 -11.83 -17.36 3.99
C ALA A 608 -11.59 -16.27 2.93
N SER A 609 -10.86 -15.21 3.29
CA SER A 609 -10.46 -14.17 2.34
C SER A 609 -9.54 -14.75 1.25
N TYR A 610 -8.58 -15.60 1.61
CA TYR A 610 -7.71 -16.25 0.65
C TYR A 610 -8.53 -17.03 -0.41
N ALA A 611 -9.47 -17.85 0.03
CA ALA A 611 -10.33 -18.62 -0.88
C ALA A 611 -11.26 -17.74 -1.75
N ASN A 612 -11.64 -16.56 -1.25
CA ASN A 612 -12.46 -15.63 -2.01
C ASN A 612 -11.65 -14.82 -3.03
N ASP A 613 -10.48 -14.32 -2.62
CA ASP A 613 -9.77 -13.28 -3.34
C ASP A 613 -8.68 -13.82 -4.26
N PHE A 614 -8.25 -15.07 -4.05
CA PHE A 614 -7.19 -15.72 -4.83
C PHE A 614 -7.59 -17.11 -5.33
N SER A 615 -7.09 -17.47 -6.50
CA SER A 615 -7.10 -18.82 -7.04
C SER A 615 -5.77 -19.48 -6.72
N ASP A 616 -5.76 -20.35 -5.72
CA ASP A 616 -4.57 -21.10 -5.28
C ASP A 616 -4.05 -21.99 -6.41
N ILE A 617 -2.84 -21.76 -6.89
CA ILE A 617 -2.21 -22.56 -7.96
C ILE A 617 -1.45 -23.70 -7.30
N THR A 618 -1.85 -24.94 -7.57
CA THR A 618 -1.29 -26.12 -6.90
C THR A 618 -0.76 -27.15 -7.88
N SER A 619 -0.48 -26.77 -9.12
CA SER A 619 0.08 -27.62 -10.15
C SER A 619 1.11 -26.91 -11.00
N GLY A 620 2.18 -27.62 -11.35
CA GLY A 620 3.32 -27.09 -12.09
C GLY A 620 4.48 -26.71 -11.19
N ASP A 621 5.50 -26.22 -11.81
CA ASP A 621 6.72 -25.69 -11.21
C ASP A 621 7.31 -24.62 -12.15
N ASN A 622 8.30 -23.86 -11.68
CA ASN A 622 9.01 -22.89 -12.50
C ASN A 622 10.47 -23.31 -12.83
N ASP A 623 10.73 -24.63 -12.84
CA ASP A 623 12.04 -25.15 -13.28
C ASP A 623 12.14 -25.15 -14.81
N TYR A 624 12.63 -24.07 -15.38
CA TYR A 624 12.81 -23.91 -16.82
C TYR A 624 14.21 -24.34 -17.25
N THR A 625 14.39 -25.66 -17.49
CA THR A 625 15.69 -26.22 -17.84
C THR A 625 15.76 -26.62 -19.31
N THR A 626 16.28 -25.73 -20.14
CA THR A 626 16.60 -26.03 -21.55
C THR A 626 17.95 -26.74 -21.70
N SER A 627 18.84 -26.69 -20.71
CA SER A 627 20.22 -27.19 -20.75
C SER A 627 20.49 -28.41 -19.90
N GLY A 628 19.48 -28.93 -19.20
CA GLY A 628 19.63 -30.07 -18.28
C GLY A 628 20.12 -29.70 -16.88
N TYR A 629 20.06 -28.43 -16.52
CA TYR A 629 20.23 -27.99 -15.15
C TYR A 629 19.03 -28.44 -14.29
N THR A 630 19.30 -29.03 -13.13
CA THR A 630 18.27 -29.61 -12.27
C THR A 630 18.29 -28.99 -10.86
N GLY A 631 18.79 -27.77 -10.72
CA GLY A 631 19.07 -27.16 -9.42
C GLY A 631 18.06 -26.15 -8.91
N GLY A 632 17.12 -25.68 -9.75
CA GLY A 632 16.21 -24.60 -9.41
C GLY A 632 14.76 -25.04 -9.37
N LEU A 633 14.38 -25.82 -8.39
CA LEU A 633 13.03 -26.36 -8.33
C LEU A 633 12.17 -25.62 -7.33
N TYR A 634 11.22 -24.84 -7.84
CA TYR A 634 10.12 -24.40 -7.00
C TYR A 634 8.81 -24.96 -7.54
N ASN A 635 8.29 -25.95 -6.80
CA ASN A 635 7.00 -26.55 -7.13
C ASN A 635 5.89 -25.69 -6.53
N SER A 636 4.80 -25.52 -7.28
CA SER A 636 3.59 -24.96 -6.72
C SER A 636 3.02 -25.88 -5.65
N THR A 637 2.55 -25.30 -4.57
CA THR A 637 2.00 -25.98 -3.41
C THR A 637 0.74 -25.26 -2.94
N LYS A 638 0.04 -25.84 -1.96
CA LYS A 638 -1.11 -25.16 -1.38
C LYS A 638 -0.69 -23.92 -0.57
N GLY A 639 -1.30 -22.79 -0.87
CA GLY A 639 -1.00 -21.52 -0.28
C GLY A 639 0.16 -20.83 -1.01
N TYR A 640 0.90 -19.97 -0.34
CA TYR A 640 2.03 -19.28 -0.93
C TYR A 640 3.17 -20.24 -1.32
N ASP A 641 3.74 -20.08 -2.50
CA ASP A 641 4.96 -20.74 -2.96
C ASP A 641 5.78 -19.83 -3.91
N LEU A 642 7.03 -20.25 -4.18
CA LEU A 642 7.98 -19.49 -4.98
C LEU A 642 7.78 -19.61 -6.50
N ALA A 643 6.81 -20.39 -6.94
CA ALA A 643 6.50 -20.56 -8.36
C ALA A 643 5.28 -19.72 -8.80
N SER A 644 4.38 -19.39 -7.87
CA SER A 644 3.12 -18.74 -8.19
C SER A 644 2.67 -17.68 -7.16
N GLY A 645 3.47 -17.43 -6.13
CA GLY A 645 3.12 -16.49 -5.06
C GLY A 645 1.85 -16.91 -4.30
N LEU A 646 0.96 -15.96 -4.09
CA LEU A 646 -0.38 -16.19 -3.50
C LEU A 646 -1.37 -16.81 -4.51
N GLY A 647 -0.97 -17.04 -5.75
CA GLY A 647 -1.81 -17.52 -6.83
C GLY A 647 -2.41 -16.39 -7.68
N SER A 648 -3.45 -16.70 -8.47
CA SER A 648 -4.05 -15.78 -9.43
C SER A 648 -5.18 -14.96 -8.79
N PRO A 649 -5.29 -13.63 -9.04
CA PRO A 649 -6.27 -12.76 -8.40
C PRO A 649 -7.70 -13.02 -8.91
N LYS A 650 -8.68 -12.99 -8.01
CA LYS A 650 -10.11 -12.94 -8.33
C LYS A 650 -10.59 -11.51 -8.23
N ALA A 651 -10.50 -10.75 -9.29
CA ALA A 651 -10.74 -9.30 -9.27
C ALA A 651 -12.14 -8.91 -8.77
N ALA A 652 -13.14 -9.76 -8.99
CA ALA A 652 -14.52 -9.49 -8.54
C ALA A 652 -14.60 -9.26 -7.02
N THR A 653 -13.82 -10.00 -6.23
CA THR A 653 -13.77 -9.90 -4.77
C THR A 653 -12.54 -9.18 -4.26
N LEU A 654 -11.40 -9.28 -4.95
CA LEU A 654 -10.17 -8.60 -4.57
C LEU A 654 -10.29 -7.08 -4.66
N ILE A 655 -10.87 -6.54 -5.74
CA ILE A 655 -11.07 -5.09 -5.92
C ILE A 655 -11.77 -4.43 -4.72
N PRO A 656 -12.96 -4.89 -4.29
CA PRO A 656 -13.57 -4.37 -3.07
C PRO A 656 -12.68 -4.55 -1.83
N ALA A 657 -12.00 -5.69 -1.70
CA ALA A 657 -11.14 -5.99 -0.55
C ALA A 657 -9.93 -5.06 -0.43
N LEU A 658 -9.32 -4.66 -1.55
CA LEU A 658 -8.22 -3.68 -1.59
C LEU A 658 -8.68 -2.29 -1.13
N CYS A 659 -9.93 -1.91 -1.46
CA CYS A 659 -10.48 -0.60 -1.15
C CYS A 659 -11.19 -0.53 0.19
N THR A 660 -11.65 -1.66 0.73
CA THR A 660 -12.34 -1.69 2.02
C THR A 660 -11.30 -1.65 3.14
N ALA A 661 -11.30 -0.57 3.89
CA ALA A 661 -10.48 -0.46 5.08
C ALA A 661 -11.23 -1.08 6.27
N VAL A 662 -11.02 -2.37 6.54
CA VAL A 662 -11.33 -2.97 7.84
C VAL A 662 -10.03 -3.03 8.63
N ASN A 663 -9.89 -2.17 9.61
CA ASN A 663 -8.72 -2.08 10.46
C ASN A 663 -9.07 -2.53 11.87
N ARG A 664 -8.10 -3.17 12.53
CA ARG A 664 -8.28 -3.65 13.91
C ARG A 664 -7.33 -2.92 14.84
N PHE A 665 -7.86 -2.35 15.91
CA PHE A 665 -7.08 -1.88 17.04
C PHE A 665 -6.91 -3.00 18.05
N GLN A 666 -5.70 -3.48 18.22
CA GLN A 666 -5.39 -4.56 19.15
C GLN A 666 -4.07 -4.28 19.87
N THR A 667 -4.13 -4.23 21.20
CA THR A 667 -2.95 -4.30 22.07
C THR A 667 -3.26 -5.21 23.26
N SER A 668 -2.29 -5.51 24.09
CA SER A 668 -2.48 -6.32 25.29
C SER A 668 -2.83 -5.51 26.55
N ASP A 669 -2.92 -4.18 26.42
CA ASP A 669 -3.14 -3.26 27.55
C ASP A 669 -4.22 -2.23 27.21
N PRO A 670 -5.28 -2.08 28.01
CA PRO A 670 -6.37 -1.13 27.74
C PRO A 670 -5.94 0.33 27.60
N VAL A 671 -4.83 0.74 28.24
CA VAL A 671 -4.30 2.11 28.11
C VAL A 671 -3.69 2.30 26.73
N ASP A 672 -2.92 1.32 26.25
CA ASP A 672 -2.32 1.36 24.91
C ASP A 672 -3.39 1.27 23.82
N GLU A 673 -4.49 0.54 24.05
CA GLU A 673 -5.64 0.50 23.15
C GLU A 673 -6.29 1.89 23.00
N ALA A 674 -6.59 2.56 24.10
CA ALA A 674 -7.15 3.90 24.07
C ALA A 674 -6.22 4.92 23.38
N VAL A 675 -4.90 4.77 23.58
CA VAL A 675 -3.88 5.58 22.88
C VAL A 675 -3.87 5.29 21.38
N SER A 676 -4.04 4.03 20.97
CA SER A 676 -4.10 3.65 19.55
C SER A 676 -5.30 4.28 18.85
N VAL A 677 -6.49 4.24 19.48
CA VAL A 677 -7.68 4.93 18.98
C VAL A 677 -7.46 6.44 18.92
N SER A 678 -6.85 7.05 19.94
CA SER A 678 -6.51 8.49 19.91
C SER A 678 -5.60 8.85 18.73
N LYS A 679 -4.60 8.04 18.45
CA LYS A 679 -3.67 8.26 17.33
C LYS A 679 -4.33 8.21 15.97
N SER A 680 -5.40 7.42 15.81
CA SER A 680 -6.14 7.32 14.53
C SER A 680 -7.03 8.52 14.24
N VAL A 681 -7.24 9.39 15.22
CA VAL A 681 -8.13 10.57 15.10
C VAL A 681 -7.38 11.89 15.31
N PHE A 682 -6.40 11.93 16.24
CA PHE A 682 -5.78 13.17 16.66
C PHE A 682 -4.32 13.27 16.22
N ARG A 683 -4.00 14.37 15.55
CA ARG A 683 -2.65 14.70 15.08
C ARG A 683 -1.72 15.21 16.19
N ASN A 684 -0.44 15.26 15.91
CA ASN A 684 0.54 15.90 16.78
C ASN A 684 0.21 17.39 16.94
N ASN A 685 0.38 17.89 18.15
CA ASN A 685 0.15 19.31 18.44
C ASN A 685 1.07 20.21 17.58
N GLY A 686 0.46 21.16 16.87
CA GLY A 686 1.17 22.09 16.00
C GLY A 686 1.56 21.56 14.63
N VAL A 687 1.28 20.27 14.32
CA VAL A 687 1.53 19.66 13.00
C VAL A 687 0.20 19.52 12.26
N SER A 688 0.14 19.95 11.00
CA SER A 688 -1.02 19.72 10.16
C SER A 688 -0.88 18.36 9.51
N THR A 689 -1.79 17.44 9.82
CA THR A 689 -1.81 16.09 9.23
C THR A 689 -3.18 15.89 8.56
N PRO A 690 -3.23 15.64 7.24
CA PRO A 690 -4.50 15.37 6.55
C PRO A 690 -5.25 14.20 7.21
N GLY A 691 -6.57 14.29 7.26
CA GLY A 691 -7.42 13.25 7.85
C GLY A 691 -7.44 13.19 9.39
N LEU A 692 -6.51 13.86 10.09
CA LEU A 692 -6.47 13.93 11.54
C LEU A 692 -6.86 15.31 12.07
N THR A 693 -7.56 15.32 13.21
CA THR A 693 -8.02 16.57 13.85
C THR A 693 -7.14 16.97 15.02
N GLN A 694 -7.14 18.26 15.37
CA GLN A 694 -6.43 18.77 16.55
C GLN A 694 -7.25 18.55 17.80
N ALA A 695 -6.70 17.86 18.79
CA ALA A 695 -7.33 17.74 20.10
C ALA A 695 -7.37 19.11 20.82
N LYS A 696 -8.50 19.42 21.47
CA LYS A 696 -8.68 20.64 22.29
C LYS A 696 -8.58 20.36 23.78
N ALA A 697 -8.99 19.18 24.21
CA ALA A 697 -8.93 18.69 25.58
C ALA A 697 -8.61 17.19 25.60
N VAL A 698 -8.44 16.62 26.77
CA VAL A 698 -8.38 15.18 27.02
C VAL A 698 -9.30 14.86 28.19
N VAL A 699 -10.03 13.77 28.09
CA VAL A 699 -10.75 13.17 29.23
C VAL A 699 -9.96 11.96 29.70
N LEU A 700 -9.68 11.89 30.99
CA LEU A 700 -8.92 10.82 31.63
C LEU A 700 -9.83 10.05 32.58
N ALA A 701 -10.00 8.75 32.34
CA ALA A 701 -10.76 7.83 33.18
C ALA A 701 -9.89 6.68 33.74
N THR A 702 -10.40 5.97 34.72
CA THR A 702 -9.70 4.80 35.23
C THR A 702 -9.78 3.64 34.25
N SER A 703 -8.71 2.81 34.19
CA SER A 703 -8.69 1.57 33.39
C SER A 703 -9.25 0.35 34.15
N THR A 704 -9.81 0.54 35.33
CA THR A 704 -10.20 -0.58 36.22
C THR A 704 -11.71 -0.91 36.25
N ASN A 705 -12.56 0.05 35.88
CA ASN A 705 -13.99 -0.14 35.69
C ASN A 705 -14.55 0.85 34.65
N PHE A 706 -15.75 0.61 34.15
CA PHE A 706 -16.34 1.44 33.10
C PHE A 706 -17.18 2.61 33.63
N ASP A 707 -17.53 2.64 34.89
CA ASP A 707 -18.56 3.53 35.46
C ASP A 707 -18.31 5.01 35.13
N ASP A 708 -17.07 5.47 35.38
CA ASP A 708 -16.68 6.84 35.06
C ASP A 708 -16.50 7.07 33.54
N SER A 709 -16.26 6.01 32.74
CA SER A 709 -15.97 6.11 31.29
C SER A 709 -17.22 6.29 30.43
N LEU A 710 -18.39 5.87 30.90
CA LEU A 710 -19.63 5.86 30.11
C LEU A 710 -19.97 7.25 29.54
N LEU A 711 -20.02 8.27 30.38
CA LEU A 711 -20.25 9.65 29.93
C LEU A 711 -18.93 10.41 29.66
N GLY A 712 -17.80 9.84 30.06
CA GLY A 712 -16.48 10.35 29.71
C GLY A 712 -16.25 10.35 28.21
N SER A 713 -16.82 9.38 27.51
CA SER A 713 -16.76 9.29 26.03
C SER A 713 -17.52 10.45 25.37
N GLU A 714 -18.72 10.77 25.86
CA GLU A 714 -19.49 11.92 25.38
C GLU A 714 -18.79 13.25 25.67
N LEU A 715 -18.27 13.43 26.91
CA LEU A 715 -17.52 14.62 27.27
C LEU A 715 -16.29 14.80 26.37
N ALA A 716 -15.54 13.73 26.13
CA ALA A 716 -14.36 13.75 25.27
C ALA A 716 -14.73 14.18 23.85
N ALA A 717 -15.79 13.61 23.29
CA ALA A 717 -16.26 13.97 21.97
C ALA A 717 -16.71 15.43 21.88
N THR A 718 -17.50 15.91 22.84
CA THR A 718 -17.99 17.30 22.90
C THR A 718 -16.86 18.30 23.02
N GLU A 719 -15.83 17.98 23.83
CA GLU A 719 -14.65 18.81 24.03
C GLU A 719 -13.59 18.63 22.92
N HIS A 720 -13.91 17.87 21.86
CA HIS A 720 -13.02 17.57 20.74
C HIS A 720 -11.66 16.98 21.18
N GLY A 721 -11.71 15.90 21.95
CA GLY A 721 -10.53 15.23 22.44
C GLY A 721 -10.74 13.72 22.64
N PRO A 722 -9.70 12.96 22.90
CA PRO A 722 -9.82 11.54 23.21
C PRO A 722 -10.25 11.28 24.66
N LEU A 723 -10.87 10.13 24.87
CA LEU A 723 -10.90 9.47 26.17
C LEU A 723 -9.64 8.62 26.30
N LEU A 724 -8.80 8.91 27.28
CA LEU A 724 -7.62 8.12 27.64
C LEU A 724 -7.82 7.41 28.98
N LEU A 725 -7.17 6.27 29.13
CA LEU A 725 -7.27 5.46 30.33
C LEU A 725 -5.98 5.51 31.15
N THR A 726 -6.11 5.38 32.47
CA THR A 726 -4.95 5.31 33.35
C THR A 726 -5.22 4.44 34.59
N ALA A 727 -4.15 3.93 35.20
CA ALA A 727 -4.26 3.23 36.50
C ALA A 727 -4.58 4.23 37.63
N THR A 728 -5.26 3.76 38.67
CA THR A 728 -5.67 4.57 39.82
C THR A 728 -4.49 5.27 40.53
N ALA A 729 -3.38 4.56 40.75
CA ALA A 729 -2.29 5.02 41.59
C ALA A 729 -1.37 6.07 40.94
N SER A 730 -1.22 6.04 39.60
CA SER A 730 -0.30 6.91 38.88
C SER A 730 -0.76 7.08 37.42
N LEU A 731 -0.43 8.21 36.81
CA LEU A 731 -0.65 8.43 35.38
C LEU A 731 0.19 7.42 34.60
N ALA A 732 -0.46 6.66 33.72
CA ALA A 732 0.19 5.71 32.84
C ALA A 732 1.11 6.44 31.85
N THR A 733 2.29 5.86 31.61
CA THR A 733 3.29 6.50 30.72
C THR A 733 2.77 6.71 29.30
N ALA A 734 2.03 5.75 28.74
CA ALA A 734 1.44 5.87 27.42
C ALA A 734 0.43 7.02 27.35
N ALA A 735 -0.49 7.11 28.31
CA ALA A 735 -1.45 8.21 28.41
C ALA A 735 -0.75 9.58 28.59
N GLN A 736 0.29 9.66 29.43
CA GLN A 736 1.09 10.90 29.60
C GLN A 736 1.74 11.32 28.30
N THR A 737 2.35 10.38 27.59
CA THR A 737 3.00 10.63 26.30
C THR A 737 1.98 11.13 25.29
N GLU A 738 0.81 10.51 25.23
CA GLU A 738 -0.27 10.88 24.31
C GLU A 738 -0.81 12.29 24.61
N VAL A 739 -1.11 12.60 25.87
CA VAL A 739 -1.50 13.96 26.27
C VAL A 739 -0.47 15.00 25.78
N THR A 740 0.82 14.69 25.95
CA THR A 740 1.89 15.60 25.51
C THR A 740 2.00 15.71 23.99
N ARG A 741 1.70 14.62 23.28
CA ARG A 741 1.72 14.58 21.82
C ARG A 741 0.64 15.46 21.19
N ILE A 742 -0.60 15.42 21.73
CA ILE A 742 -1.78 16.01 21.08
C ILE A 742 -2.17 17.38 21.61
N LEU A 743 -1.80 17.74 22.86
CA LEU A 743 -2.24 18.99 23.47
C LEU A 743 -1.12 20.04 23.65
N PRO A 744 -1.37 21.29 23.33
CA PRO A 744 -0.53 22.38 23.78
C PRO A 744 -0.58 22.55 25.29
N LYS A 745 0.51 23.02 25.90
CA LYS A 745 0.52 23.36 27.33
C LYS A 745 -0.54 24.43 27.65
N GLY A 746 -1.17 24.31 28.79
CA GLY A 746 -2.29 25.15 29.19
C GLY A 746 -3.67 24.64 28.82
N SER A 747 -3.76 23.59 27.99
CA SER A 747 -5.04 22.93 27.68
C SER A 747 -5.63 22.23 28.90
N THR A 748 -6.94 21.98 28.83
CA THR A 748 -7.68 21.30 29.90
C THR A 748 -7.58 19.78 29.75
N VAL A 749 -7.33 19.10 30.87
CA VAL A 749 -7.49 17.67 31.04
C VAL A 749 -8.57 17.44 32.09
N TYR A 750 -9.70 16.92 31.63
CA TYR A 750 -10.80 16.50 32.53
C TYR A 750 -10.42 15.16 33.18
N VAL A 751 -10.66 15.03 34.46
CA VAL A 751 -10.36 13.80 35.23
C VAL A 751 -11.65 13.32 35.90
N LEU A 752 -12.09 12.13 35.53
CA LEU A 752 -13.34 11.59 35.99
C LEU A 752 -13.20 10.80 37.29
N GLY A 753 -14.25 10.91 38.12
CA GLY A 753 -14.32 10.22 39.41
C GLY A 753 -13.48 10.80 40.52
N THR A 754 -13.60 10.18 41.69
CA THR A 754 -12.96 10.64 42.93
C THR A 754 -11.46 10.27 42.96
N THR A 755 -10.78 10.59 44.07
CA THR A 755 -9.38 10.18 44.27
C THR A 755 -9.21 8.66 44.42
N SER A 756 -10.29 7.89 44.57
CA SER A 756 -10.28 6.43 44.54
C SER A 756 -10.26 5.89 43.11
N SER A 757 -10.80 6.63 42.13
CA SER A 757 -10.72 6.30 40.71
C SER A 757 -9.34 6.72 40.12
N ILE A 758 -8.95 7.98 40.31
CA ILE A 758 -7.65 8.52 39.87
C ILE A 758 -7.02 9.36 40.98
N SER A 759 -5.88 8.94 41.47
CA SER A 759 -5.21 9.55 42.63
C SER A 759 -4.76 11.00 42.45
N ALA A 760 -4.61 11.73 43.53
CA ALA A 760 -4.02 13.09 43.52
C ALA A 760 -2.61 13.11 42.91
N LYS A 761 -1.85 12.00 43.05
CA LYS A 761 -0.51 11.87 42.47
C LYS A 761 -0.55 11.88 40.92
N ALA A 762 -1.50 11.16 40.32
CA ALA A 762 -1.70 11.17 38.88
C ALA A 762 -2.00 12.58 38.34
N ILE A 763 -2.89 13.34 39.06
CA ILE A 763 -3.20 14.72 38.71
C ILE A 763 -1.99 15.65 38.83
N SER A 764 -1.21 15.51 39.90
CA SER A 764 -0.03 16.39 40.07
C SER A 764 0.98 16.21 38.94
N THR A 765 1.06 15.02 38.33
CA THR A 765 1.89 14.80 37.14
C THR A 765 1.41 15.68 35.97
N LEU A 766 0.12 15.73 35.67
CA LEU A 766 -0.44 16.56 34.60
C LEU A 766 -0.23 18.05 34.86
N THR A 767 -0.48 18.49 36.09
CA THR A 767 -0.27 19.89 36.50
C THR A 767 1.19 20.31 36.37
N ASN A 768 2.12 19.44 36.77
CA ASN A 768 3.58 19.68 36.63
C ASN A 768 4.03 19.73 35.18
N LEU A 769 3.33 19.03 34.27
CA LEU A 769 3.57 19.12 32.82
C LEU A 769 3.02 20.41 32.21
N GLY A 770 2.22 21.19 32.98
CA GLY A 770 1.69 22.49 32.57
C GLY A 770 0.27 22.45 32.00
N TYR A 771 -0.51 21.40 32.28
CA TYR A 771 -1.91 21.31 31.91
C TYR A 771 -2.85 21.81 33.03
N GLN A 772 -4.00 22.34 32.62
CA GLN A 772 -5.08 22.64 33.57
C GLN A 772 -5.87 21.34 33.82
N VAL A 773 -6.11 21.03 35.07
CA VAL A 773 -6.84 19.83 35.45
C VAL A 773 -8.18 20.18 36.09
N ASP A 774 -9.26 19.70 35.48
CA ASP A 774 -10.63 19.81 36.01
C ASP A 774 -11.13 18.43 36.39
N ARG A 775 -11.39 18.25 37.70
CA ARG A 775 -11.92 16.97 38.24
C ARG A 775 -13.43 17.01 38.35
N LEU A 776 -14.09 16.12 37.62
CA LEU A 776 -15.55 15.91 37.70
C LEU A 776 -15.83 14.65 38.54
N ALA A 777 -16.37 14.84 39.73
CA ALA A 777 -16.61 13.76 40.67
C ALA A 777 -17.87 14.00 41.51
N GLY A 778 -18.78 13.05 41.55
CA GLY A 778 -19.95 12.99 42.40
C GLY A 778 -19.76 12.05 43.61
N SER A 779 -20.84 11.79 44.34
CA SER A 779 -20.87 10.83 45.45
C SER A 779 -20.89 9.37 44.98
N ASP A 780 -21.32 9.13 43.76
CA ASP A 780 -21.48 7.87 43.06
C ASP A 780 -21.37 8.12 41.55
N GLU A 781 -21.42 7.06 40.74
CA GLU A 781 -21.33 7.13 39.26
C GLU A 781 -22.44 8.00 38.66
N TYR A 782 -23.65 7.92 39.11
CA TYR A 782 -24.80 8.70 38.59
C TYR A 782 -24.72 10.18 38.98
N ALA A 783 -24.17 10.48 40.15
CA ALA A 783 -23.89 11.85 40.54
C ALA A 783 -22.70 12.44 39.73
N THR A 784 -21.70 11.63 39.42
CA THR A 784 -20.60 12.00 38.53
C THR A 784 -21.16 12.27 37.12
N ALA A 785 -21.99 11.36 36.61
CA ALA A 785 -22.67 11.50 35.31
C ALA A 785 -23.47 12.81 35.23
N ALA A 786 -24.26 13.15 36.23
CA ALA A 786 -25.04 14.39 36.27
C ALA A 786 -24.18 15.67 36.34
N ILE A 787 -22.93 15.58 36.85
CA ILE A 787 -21.98 16.69 36.78
C ILE A 787 -21.40 16.80 35.37
N VAL A 788 -21.07 15.67 34.74
CA VAL A 788 -20.60 15.61 33.34
C VAL A 788 -21.65 16.19 32.39
N ASP A 789 -22.92 15.77 32.51
CA ASP A 789 -24.04 16.28 31.71
C ASP A 789 -24.15 17.81 31.77
N LYS A 790 -24.01 18.39 32.98
CA LYS A 790 -24.05 19.84 33.18
C LYS A 790 -22.86 20.55 32.56
N THR A 791 -21.70 19.89 32.55
CA THR A 791 -20.47 20.42 31.94
C THR A 791 -20.62 20.40 30.41
N ILE A 792 -21.15 19.32 29.85
CA ILE A 792 -21.39 19.17 28.41
C ILE A 792 -22.43 20.21 27.93
N ASN A 793 -23.62 20.22 28.55
CA ASN A 793 -24.68 21.13 28.12
C ASN A 793 -25.69 21.39 29.26
N PRO A 794 -25.70 22.62 29.84
CA PRO A 794 -26.69 23.00 30.85
C PRO A 794 -28.11 23.20 30.27
N HIS A 795 -28.28 23.22 28.94
CA HIS A 795 -29.55 23.46 28.25
C HIS A 795 -29.78 22.51 27.08
N PRO A 796 -29.72 21.18 27.28
CA PRO A 796 -29.89 20.24 26.19
C PRO A 796 -31.25 20.33 25.55
N THR A 797 -31.31 20.14 24.25
CA THR A 797 -32.56 20.05 23.49
C THR A 797 -33.00 18.62 23.23
N ASP A 798 -32.07 17.69 23.35
CA ASP A 798 -32.26 16.27 23.12
C ASP A 798 -31.62 15.44 24.24
N VAL A 799 -32.33 14.42 24.72
CA VAL A 799 -31.85 13.57 25.83
C VAL A 799 -32.00 12.11 25.45
N LEU A 800 -30.89 11.37 25.54
CA LEU A 800 -30.84 9.93 25.46
C LEU A 800 -30.76 9.36 26.87
N VAL A 801 -31.55 8.36 27.19
CA VAL A 801 -31.49 7.67 28.48
C VAL A 801 -31.10 6.24 28.26
N ALA A 802 -29.98 5.82 28.85
CA ALA A 802 -29.41 4.49 28.72
C ALA A 802 -29.09 3.87 30.09
N ASP A 803 -29.04 2.55 30.15
CA ASP A 803 -28.80 1.83 31.40
C ASP A 803 -27.31 1.86 31.78
N GLY A 804 -26.98 2.54 32.86
CA GLY A 804 -25.60 2.66 33.37
C GLY A 804 -25.04 1.41 34.08
N THR A 805 -25.89 0.36 34.27
CA THR A 805 -25.41 -0.89 34.89
C THR A 805 -24.57 -1.77 33.92
N TRP A 806 -24.57 -1.42 32.63
CA TRP A 806 -23.78 -2.04 31.57
C TRP A 806 -23.26 -0.99 30.60
N PHE A 807 -22.31 -1.34 29.75
CA PHE A 807 -21.55 -0.33 28.96
C PHE A 807 -22.04 -0.14 27.52
N GLU A 808 -22.71 -1.10 26.90
CA GLU A 808 -23.01 -1.11 25.46
C GLU A 808 -23.92 0.06 25.05
N ASP A 809 -25.13 0.11 25.58
CA ASP A 809 -26.11 1.15 25.25
C ASP A 809 -25.63 2.58 25.58
N PRO A 810 -25.02 2.83 26.77
CA PRO A 810 -24.50 4.17 27.08
C PRO A 810 -23.37 4.60 26.15
N LEU A 811 -22.47 3.69 25.72
CA LEU A 811 -21.36 4.06 24.84
C LEU A 811 -21.82 4.35 23.41
N SER A 812 -22.77 3.57 22.85
CA SER A 812 -23.41 3.90 21.58
C SER A 812 -24.14 5.24 21.63
N ALA A 813 -24.88 5.48 22.71
CA ALA A 813 -25.56 6.76 22.95
C ALA A 813 -24.56 7.93 23.11
N SER A 814 -23.42 7.71 23.79
CA SER A 814 -22.37 8.71 24.00
C SER A 814 -21.67 9.12 22.68
N ALA A 815 -21.42 8.15 21.78
CA ALA A 815 -20.93 8.46 20.45
C ALA A 815 -21.91 9.37 19.68
N ALA A 816 -23.21 9.04 19.73
CA ALA A 816 -24.27 9.79 19.06
C ALA A 816 -24.48 11.21 19.65
N ALA A 817 -24.52 11.33 20.97
CA ALA A 817 -24.69 12.61 21.65
C ALA A 817 -23.47 13.53 21.42
N GLY A 818 -22.26 12.96 21.52
CA GLY A 818 -21.01 13.68 21.23
C GLY A 818 -20.91 14.22 19.80
N ALA A 819 -21.48 13.49 18.81
CA ALA A 819 -21.55 13.92 17.42
C ALA A 819 -22.67 14.96 17.16
N THR A 820 -23.64 15.10 18.08
CA THR A 820 -24.86 15.89 17.83
C THR A 820 -24.97 17.04 18.83
N PRO A 821 -24.66 18.28 18.43
CA PRO A 821 -24.75 19.44 19.31
C PRO A 821 -26.14 19.60 19.91
N GLY A 822 -26.22 19.73 21.21
CA GLY A 822 -27.46 19.89 21.96
C GLY A 822 -28.04 18.60 22.53
N SER A 823 -27.46 17.46 22.25
CA SER A 823 -27.77 16.17 22.84
C SER A 823 -26.99 15.92 24.13
N VAL A 824 -27.54 15.11 25.04
CA VAL A 824 -26.84 14.54 26.23
C VAL A 824 -27.36 13.14 26.54
N VAL A 825 -26.50 12.35 27.17
CA VAL A 825 -26.84 11.00 27.66
C VAL A 825 -27.07 11.04 29.17
N VAL A 826 -28.19 10.53 29.65
CA VAL A 826 -28.49 10.42 31.08
C VAL A 826 -28.57 8.95 31.50
N LEU A 827 -27.83 8.58 32.54
CA LEU A 827 -27.79 7.18 33.01
C LEU A 827 -29.01 6.83 33.86
N SER A 828 -29.58 5.64 33.60
CA SER A 828 -30.51 4.95 34.50
C SER A 828 -29.81 3.81 35.27
N GLU A 829 -30.39 3.37 36.34
CA GLU A 829 -30.05 2.17 37.10
C GLU A 829 -31.07 1.09 36.76
N GLY A 830 -30.75 0.24 35.80
CA GLY A 830 -31.74 -0.63 35.18
C GLY A 830 -32.93 0.18 34.64
N SER A 831 -34.13 -0.24 34.95
CA SER A 831 -35.40 0.40 34.53
C SER A 831 -35.84 1.59 35.40
N SER A 832 -34.94 2.15 36.22
CA SER A 832 -35.25 3.26 37.13
C SER A 832 -34.24 4.41 36.99
N LEU A 833 -34.71 5.65 37.20
CA LEU A 833 -33.81 6.80 37.22
C LEU A 833 -33.31 7.07 38.64
N PRO A 834 -31.97 7.10 38.87
CA PRO A 834 -31.37 7.55 40.13
C PRO A 834 -31.76 8.99 40.49
N ALA A 835 -31.70 9.34 41.77
CA ALA A 835 -32.03 10.66 42.23
C ALA A 835 -31.24 11.79 41.57
N ALA A 836 -29.92 11.56 41.29
CA ALA A 836 -29.06 12.51 40.59
C ALA A 836 -29.51 12.76 39.15
N SER A 837 -29.85 11.70 38.39
CA SER A 837 -30.39 11.77 37.05
C SER A 837 -31.75 12.49 37.01
N VAL A 838 -32.69 12.18 37.97
CA VAL A 838 -33.97 12.88 38.07
C VAL A 838 -33.77 14.36 38.40
N ALA A 839 -32.84 14.72 39.28
CA ALA A 839 -32.52 16.10 39.61
C ALA A 839 -31.97 16.87 38.39
N TYR A 840 -31.07 16.28 37.62
CA TYR A 840 -30.56 16.88 36.40
C TYR A 840 -31.70 17.09 35.37
N LEU A 841 -32.46 16.06 35.03
CA LEU A 841 -33.57 16.12 34.07
C LEU A 841 -34.62 17.18 34.45
N ASN A 842 -34.89 17.37 35.75
CA ASN A 842 -35.78 18.43 36.22
C ASN A 842 -35.14 19.82 36.12
N SER A 843 -33.80 19.94 36.20
CA SER A 843 -33.12 21.21 36.07
C SER A 843 -33.14 21.73 34.63
N VAL A 844 -33.14 20.83 33.62
CA VAL A 844 -33.15 21.16 32.19
C VAL A 844 -34.54 21.09 31.53
N LYS A 845 -35.62 20.93 32.30
CA LYS A 845 -37.00 20.73 31.83
C LYS A 845 -37.49 21.76 30.81
N GLY A 846 -36.95 22.95 30.76
CA GLY A 846 -37.39 24.05 29.88
C GLY A 846 -36.69 24.03 28.50
N SER A 847 -35.60 23.29 28.34
CA SER A 847 -34.83 23.22 27.09
C SER A 847 -35.10 21.95 26.29
N VAL A 848 -35.44 20.84 26.93
CA VAL A 848 -35.65 19.54 26.30
C VAL A 848 -36.86 19.55 25.38
N LYS A 849 -36.62 19.15 24.11
CA LYS A 849 -37.62 19.00 23.04
C LYS A 849 -37.89 17.56 22.69
N THR A 850 -36.87 16.72 22.74
CA THR A 850 -36.92 15.31 22.37
C THR A 850 -36.23 14.45 23.43
N ALA A 851 -36.73 13.22 23.59
CA ALA A 851 -36.13 12.21 24.45
C ALA A 851 -36.18 10.84 23.77
N LYS A 852 -35.17 10.03 23.98
CA LYS A 852 -35.06 8.65 23.53
C LYS A 852 -34.67 7.78 24.71
N GLY A 853 -35.17 6.56 24.76
CA GLY A 853 -34.66 5.52 25.64
C GLY A 853 -33.89 4.51 24.80
N VAL A 854 -32.62 4.35 25.09
CA VAL A 854 -31.72 3.39 24.41
C VAL A 854 -31.74 2.11 25.26
N GLY A 855 -32.02 1.01 24.59
CA GLY A 855 -32.26 -0.26 25.25
C GLY A 855 -33.57 -0.29 26.03
N SER A 856 -34.01 -1.50 26.37
CA SER A 856 -35.29 -1.72 27.08
C SER A 856 -35.36 -1.05 28.46
N ASN A 857 -34.24 -1.07 29.21
CA ASN A 857 -34.14 -0.48 30.54
C ASN A 857 -34.15 1.06 30.48
N GLY A 858 -33.36 1.68 29.58
CA GLY A 858 -33.36 3.14 29.44
C GLY A 858 -34.72 3.69 29.03
N TYR A 859 -35.40 3.00 28.10
CA TYR A 859 -36.76 3.39 27.69
C TYR A 859 -37.79 3.24 28.81
N ALA A 860 -37.72 2.13 29.57
CA ALA A 860 -38.62 1.93 30.71
C ALA A 860 -38.38 2.97 31.82
N ALA A 861 -37.11 3.31 32.11
CA ALA A 861 -36.74 4.27 33.13
C ALA A 861 -37.33 5.67 32.87
N ILE A 862 -37.11 6.23 31.67
CA ILE A 862 -37.64 7.58 31.34
C ILE A 862 -39.14 7.58 31.21
N THR A 863 -39.75 6.55 30.62
CA THR A 863 -41.19 6.44 30.47
C THR A 863 -41.87 6.36 31.84
N SER A 864 -41.35 5.55 32.78
CA SER A 864 -41.81 5.39 34.15
C SER A 864 -41.67 6.68 34.94
N ALA A 865 -40.54 7.38 34.82
CA ALA A 865 -40.27 8.63 35.52
C ALA A 865 -41.19 9.77 35.07
N LEU A 866 -41.52 9.87 33.78
CA LEU A 866 -42.51 10.81 33.27
C LEU A 866 -43.92 10.47 33.72
N LYS A 867 -44.31 9.18 33.68
CA LYS A 867 -45.63 8.71 34.10
C LYS A 867 -45.87 8.93 35.62
N SER A 868 -44.86 8.74 36.43
CA SER A 868 -44.95 8.96 37.87
C SER A 868 -44.85 10.44 38.27
N GLY A 869 -44.44 11.34 37.35
CA GLY A 869 -44.19 12.74 37.63
C GLY A 869 -42.86 13.00 38.37
N ALA A 870 -41.99 12.02 38.50
CA ALA A 870 -40.62 12.20 38.99
C ALA A 870 -39.83 13.15 38.08
N VAL A 871 -39.92 12.96 36.77
CA VAL A 871 -39.46 13.90 35.76
C VAL A 871 -40.64 14.77 35.31
N ARG A 872 -40.44 16.11 35.38
CA ARG A 872 -41.57 17.07 35.28
C ARG A 872 -41.54 17.79 33.93
N TRP A 873 -41.35 17.05 32.87
CA TRP A 873 -41.42 17.59 31.49
C TRP A 873 -42.90 17.64 31.02
N THR A 874 -43.18 18.59 30.14
CA THR A 874 -44.48 18.71 29.48
C THR A 874 -44.30 18.70 27.97
N GLY A 875 -45.14 17.93 27.26
CA GLY A 875 -45.11 17.86 25.81
C GLY A 875 -43.93 17.05 25.20
N VAL A 876 -43.18 16.33 26.01
CA VAL A 876 -42.10 15.40 25.57
C VAL A 876 -42.61 13.98 25.73
N THR A 877 -42.59 13.23 24.61
CA THR A 877 -42.91 11.79 24.60
C THR A 877 -41.64 11.04 24.19
N PRO A 878 -41.09 10.15 25.01
CA PRO A 878 -39.90 9.39 24.68
C PRO A 878 -40.10 8.46 23.48
N ARG A 879 -39.11 8.39 22.59
CA ARG A 879 -39.04 7.37 21.55
C ARG A 879 -38.26 6.17 22.08
N ALA A 880 -38.66 4.98 21.67
CA ALA A 880 -37.94 3.77 21.94
C ALA A 880 -36.83 3.55 20.84
N PHE A 881 -35.62 3.36 21.28
CA PHE A 881 -34.51 2.78 20.52
C PHE A 881 -34.20 1.44 21.17
N VAL A 882 -35.10 0.48 20.90
CA VAL A 882 -35.14 -0.82 21.56
C VAL A 882 -35.25 -1.91 20.52
N GLY A 883 -34.21 -2.71 20.41
CA GLY A 883 -34.14 -3.92 19.63
C GLY A 883 -34.29 -5.20 20.49
N SER A 884 -33.85 -6.31 19.95
CA SER A 884 -33.83 -7.60 20.63
C SER A 884 -32.57 -7.79 21.51
N ALA A 885 -31.53 -7.03 21.21
CA ALA A 885 -30.24 -7.02 21.90
C ALA A 885 -29.47 -5.71 21.58
N SER A 886 -28.32 -5.49 22.26
CA SER A 886 -27.48 -4.29 22.12
C SER A 886 -27.02 -3.98 20.69
N PRO A 887 -26.70 -4.95 19.81
CA PRO A 887 -26.45 -4.67 18.40
C PRO A 887 -27.59 -3.92 17.72
N GLU A 888 -28.83 -4.39 17.88
CA GLU A 888 -30.00 -3.74 17.27
C GLU A 888 -30.31 -2.37 17.91
N ASP A 889 -30.09 -2.20 19.21
CA ASP A 889 -30.21 -0.91 19.90
C ASP A 889 -29.20 0.11 19.33
N ALA A 890 -27.95 -0.30 19.10
CA ALA A 890 -26.90 0.53 18.49
C ALA A 890 -27.24 0.94 17.06
N ILE A 891 -27.86 0.06 16.26
CA ILE A 891 -28.32 0.37 14.91
C ILE A 891 -29.44 1.42 14.91
N TRP A 892 -30.41 1.35 15.84
CA TRP A 892 -31.41 2.40 16.02
C TRP A 892 -30.77 3.76 16.34
N VAL A 893 -29.72 3.77 17.17
CA VAL A 893 -28.94 4.96 17.46
C VAL A 893 -28.21 5.43 16.21
N ALA A 894 -27.49 4.53 15.53
CA ALA A 894 -26.69 4.83 14.35
C ALA A 894 -27.55 5.46 13.23
N GLY A 895 -28.65 4.80 12.86
CA GLY A 895 -29.55 5.28 11.79
C GLY A 895 -30.30 6.57 12.11
N SER A 896 -30.35 6.97 13.40
CA SER A 896 -31.06 8.20 13.83
C SER A 896 -30.12 9.41 13.98
N TYR A 897 -28.84 9.19 14.25
CA TYR A 897 -27.89 10.25 14.60
C TYR A 897 -26.78 10.43 13.60
N PHE A 898 -26.41 9.38 12.88
CA PHE A 898 -25.33 9.43 11.90
C PHE A 898 -25.94 9.37 10.49
N SER A 899 -26.10 10.53 9.89
CA SER A 899 -26.50 10.59 8.49
C SER A 899 -25.26 10.41 7.61
N LEU A 900 -25.18 9.26 6.93
CA LEU A 900 -24.13 8.98 5.96
C LEU A 900 -22.72 8.86 6.59
N PRO A 901 -22.54 7.93 7.53
CA PRO A 901 -21.23 7.80 8.18
C PRO A 901 -20.20 7.30 7.17
N THR A 902 -19.05 7.95 7.13
CA THR A 902 -17.91 7.49 6.31
C THR A 902 -17.09 6.43 7.06
N LYS A 903 -17.22 6.36 8.37
CA LYS A 903 -16.55 5.38 9.23
C LYS A 903 -17.53 4.82 10.24
N ALA A 904 -17.27 3.59 10.71
CA ALA A 904 -17.97 2.97 11.82
C ALA A 904 -16.97 2.28 12.75
N PHE A 905 -17.27 2.25 14.05
CA PHE A 905 -16.56 1.43 15.02
C PHE A 905 -17.38 0.18 15.33
N LEU A 906 -16.71 -0.99 15.37
CA LEU A 906 -17.32 -2.27 15.72
C LEU A 906 -16.59 -2.86 16.93
N ALA A 907 -17.30 -3.05 18.05
CA ALA A 907 -16.78 -3.63 19.28
C ALA A 907 -17.47 -4.97 19.58
N GLY A 908 -16.79 -5.83 20.32
CA GLY A 908 -17.37 -7.07 20.83
C GLY A 908 -18.19 -6.85 22.11
N GLU A 909 -19.24 -7.68 22.29
CA GLU A 909 -20.06 -7.68 23.52
C GLU A 909 -19.34 -8.30 24.74
N SER A 910 -18.08 -8.70 24.61
CA SER A 910 -17.32 -9.24 25.72
C SER A 910 -17.10 -8.20 26.83
N PRO A 911 -17.24 -8.57 28.11
CA PRO A 911 -16.95 -7.66 29.23
C PRO A 911 -15.55 -7.03 29.20
N SER A 912 -14.58 -7.65 28.52
CA SER A 912 -13.23 -7.11 28.34
C SER A 912 -13.14 -6.02 27.27
N ALA A 913 -14.15 -5.81 26.44
CA ALA A 913 -14.13 -4.86 25.33
C ALA A 913 -14.41 -3.40 25.76
N TRP A 914 -14.96 -3.13 26.94
CA TRP A 914 -15.37 -1.80 27.35
C TRP A 914 -14.25 -0.73 27.27
N PRO A 915 -12.97 -1.02 27.59
CA PRO A 915 -11.95 0.03 27.60
C PRO A 915 -11.70 0.64 26.24
N ILE A 916 -11.55 -0.22 25.23
CA ILE A 916 -11.33 0.24 23.87
C ILE A 916 -12.61 0.78 23.23
N ALA A 917 -13.77 0.21 23.57
CA ALA A 917 -15.06 0.70 23.12
C ALA A 917 -15.38 2.10 23.64
N ALA A 918 -15.03 2.42 24.90
CA ALA A 918 -15.15 3.76 25.44
C ALA A 918 -14.27 4.78 24.69
N ALA A 919 -13.04 4.41 24.36
CA ALA A 919 -12.17 5.25 23.52
C ALA A 919 -12.73 5.39 22.08
N GLY A 920 -13.29 4.31 21.52
CA GLY A 920 -13.97 4.29 20.22
C GLY A 920 -15.24 5.16 20.20
N ALA A 921 -16.05 5.14 21.26
CA ALA A 921 -17.22 6.00 21.39
C ALA A 921 -16.83 7.49 21.39
N ALA A 922 -15.80 7.85 22.15
CA ALA A 922 -15.25 9.22 22.14
C ALA A 922 -14.75 9.64 20.76
N ALA A 923 -13.97 8.80 20.12
CA ALA A 923 -13.47 9.02 18.76
C ALA A 923 -14.63 9.13 17.74
N GLY A 924 -15.61 8.23 17.82
CA GLY A 924 -16.80 8.21 16.98
C GLY A 924 -17.61 9.52 17.06
N GLY A 925 -17.78 10.03 18.27
CA GLY A 925 -18.44 11.32 18.49
C GLY A 925 -17.68 12.49 17.86
N VAL A 926 -16.34 12.45 17.83
CA VAL A 926 -15.52 13.50 17.20
C VAL A 926 -15.59 13.47 15.68
N ILE A 927 -15.57 12.26 15.07
CA ILE A 927 -15.48 12.12 13.61
C ILE A 927 -16.83 11.79 12.93
N GLY A 928 -17.91 11.73 13.68
CA GLY A 928 -19.25 11.40 13.16
C GLY A 928 -19.41 9.92 12.77
N ALA A 929 -18.78 9.00 13.51
CA ALA A 929 -18.83 7.55 13.28
C ALA A 929 -19.62 6.82 14.37
N PRO A 930 -20.60 5.94 14.04
CA PRO A 930 -21.34 5.16 15.03
C PRO A 930 -20.46 4.12 15.71
N LEU A 931 -20.78 3.75 16.94
CA LEU A 931 -20.26 2.58 17.63
C LEU A 931 -21.32 1.48 17.61
N LEU A 932 -20.96 0.35 17.01
CA LEU A 932 -21.78 -0.86 16.87
C LEU A 932 -21.24 -2.00 17.72
N TRP A 933 -22.05 -3.01 17.99
CA TRP A 933 -21.71 -4.16 18.84
C TRP A 933 -21.98 -5.46 18.12
N THR A 934 -21.09 -6.44 18.29
CA THR A 934 -21.25 -7.76 17.70
C THR A 934 -20.81 -8.87 18.68
N PRO A 935 -21.44 -10.05 18.65
CA PRO A 935 -20.96 -11.22 19.39
C PRO A 935 -19.52 -11.59 19.00
N THR A 936 -18.75 -12.08 19.95
CA THR A 936 -17.32 -12.41 19.75
C THR A 936 -17.05 -13.34 18.57
N THR A 937 -17.94 -14.32 18.32
CA THR A 937 -17.67 -15.43 17.39
C THR A 937 -18.43 -15.36 16.06
N ALA A 938 -19.40 -14.46 15.94
CA ALA A 938 -20.18 -14.31 14.71
C ALA A 938 -20.56 -12.84 14.53
N LEU A 939 -20.45 -12.31 13.31
CA LEU A 939 -20.96 -10.98 12.99
C LEU A 939 -22.49 -10.97 13.16
N ASP A 940 -23.04 -9.99 13.90
CA ASP A 940 -24.47 -9.85 14.01
C ASP A 940 -25.08 -9.54 12.63
N SER A 941 -26.23 -10.16 12.33
CA SER A 941 -26.85 -10.03 11.02
C SER A 941 -27.37 -8.62 10.73
N ASN A 942 -27.78 -7.87 11.75
CA ASN A 942 -28.24 -6.50 11.58
C ASN A 942 -27.07 -5.55 11.36
N ASP A 943 -25.91 -5.82 12.02
CA ASP A 943 -24.66 -5.10 11.75
C ASP A 943 -24.19 -5.34 10.31
N ALA A 944 -24.21 -6.60 9.86
CA ALA A 944 -23.85 -6.96 8.50
C ALA A 944 -24.74 -6.24 7.47
N GLU A 945 -26.06 -6.23 7.69
CA GLU A 945 -27.01 -5.54 6.80
C GLU A 945 -26.80 -4.02 6.82
N PHE A 946 -26.69 -3.41 8.01
CA PHE A 946 -26.51 -1.96 8.15
C PHE A 946 -25.21 -1.50 7.48
N LEU A 947 -24.09 -2.14 7.83
CA LEU A 947 -22.78 -1.78 7.29
C LEU A 947 -22.70 -2.04 5.78
N GLY A 948 -23.27 -3.15 5.29
CA GLY A 948 -23.36 -3.47 3.87
C GLY A 948 -24.20 -2.45 3.09
N MET A 949 -25.34 -1.99 3.63
CA MET A 949 -26.16 -0.94 3.01
C MET A 949 -25.44 0.40 2.96
N GLU A 950 -24.77 0.81 4.04
CA GLU A 950 -24.01 2.07 4.07
C GLU A 950 -22.81 2.00 3.13
N HIS A 951 -22.14 0.85 3.00
CA HIS A 951 -21.06 0.64 2.04
C HIS A 951 -21.57 0.66 0.60
N THR A 952 -22.61 -0.11 0.27
CA THR A 952 -23.22 -0.15 -1.09
C THR A 952 -23.73 1.22 -1.54
N SER A 953 -24.15 2.07 -0.58
CA SER A 953 -24.52 3.45 -0.88
C SER A 953 -23.32 4.34 -1.26
N GLY A 954 -22.10 3.80 -1.18
CA GLY A 954 -20.83 4.47 -1.48
C GLY A 954 -20.40 5.48 -0.43
N ARG A 955 -20.79 5.28 0.83
CA ARG A 955 -20.57 6.24 1.92
C ARG A 955 -19.69 5.70 3.02
N LEU A 956 -19.88 4.45 3.42
CA LEU A 956 -19.04 3.82 4.45
C LEU A 956 -17.71 3.39 3.81
N GLU A 957 -16.65 4.02 4.25
CA GLU A 957 -15.29 3.86 3.75
C GLU A 957 -14.45 2.92 4.62
N GLN A 958 -14.70 2.97 5.92
CA GLN A 958 -13.87 2.28 6.90
C GLN A 958 -14.69 1.72 8.05
N VAL A 959 -14.39 0.47 8.44
CA VAL A 959 -14.84 -0.11 9.70
C VAL A 959 -13.63 -0.40 10.59
N LEU A 960 -13.67 0.15 11.79
CA LEU A 960 -12.62 0.08 12.79
C LEU A 960 -13.02 -0.94 13.86
N ILE A 961 -12.46 -2.13 13.81
CA ILE A 961 -12.69 -3.17 14.83
C ILE A 961 -11.93 -2.79 16.09
N LEU A 962 -12.64 -2.76 17.22
CA LEU A 962 -12.13 -2.42 18.53
C LEU A 962 -11.86 -3.69 19.35
N GLY A 963 -10.60 -3.97 19.63
CA GLY A 963 -10.15 -5.09 20.45
C GLY A 963 -9.54 -6.26 19.71
N GLY A 964 -8.99 -7.19 20.45
CA GLY A 964 -8.33 -8.38 19.95
C GLY A 964 -9.27 -9.48 19.48
N THR A 965 -8.68 -10.60 19.04
CA THR A 965 -9.44 -11.77 18.56
C THR A 965 -10.22 -12.48 19.66
N ASP A 966 -9.96 -12.16 20.91
CA ASP A 966 -10.69 -12.61 22.10
C ASP A 966 -12.00 -11.83 22.31
N THR A 967 -12.13 -10.63 21.75
CA THR A 967 -13.34 -9.80 21.80
C THR A 967 -14.12 -9.82 20.49
N VAL A 968 -13.42 -9.77 19.36
CA VAL A 968 -13.99 -9.88 18.00
C VAL A 968 -13.13 -10.84 17.20
N SER A 969 -13.61 -12.06 16.95
CA SER A 969 -12.81 -13.11 16.30
C SER A 969 -12.45 -12.79 14.85
N ASN A 970 -11.43 -13.49 14.31
CA ASN A 970 -11.10 -13.41 12.89
C ASN A 970 -12.26 -13.86 11.96
N GLY A 971 -13.12 -14.77 12.44
CA GLY A 971 -14.33 -15.18 11.72
C GLY A 971 -15.33 -14.03 11.57
N VAL A 972 -15.49 -13.18 12.59
CA VAL A 972 -16.30 -11.96 12.54
C VAL A 972 -15.69 -10.98 11.54
N GLU A 973 -14.37 -10.77 11.59
CA GLU A 973 -13.68 -9.90 10.63
C GLU A 973 -13.84 -10.39 9.19
N GLY A 974 -13.70 -11.70 8.93
CA GLY A 974 -13.94 -12.29 7.61
C GLY A 974 -15.38 -12.07 7.12
N SER A 975 -16.36 -12.28 8.00
CA SER A 975 -17.78 -12.03 7.69
C SER A 975 -18.07 -10.55 7.42
N LEU A 976 -17.42 -9.64 8.17
CA LEU A 976 -17.53 -8.21 7.97
C LEU A 976 -16.96 -7.79 6.60
N ARG A 977 -15.79 -8.30 6.23
CA ARG A 977 -15.19 -8.06 4.90
C ARG A 977 -16.14 -8.53 3.78
N SER A 978 -16.75 -9.71 3.96
CA SER A 978 -17.75 -10.23 3.00
C SER A 978 -19.02 -9.38 2.94
N ALA A 979 -19.44 -8.74 4.02
CA ALA A 979 -20.61 -7.86 4.02
C ALA A 979 -20.33 -6.49 3.37
N LEU A 980 -19.04 -6.14 3.25
CA LEU A 980 -18.55 -4.88 2.67
C LEU A 980 -17.94 -5.08 1.26
N SER A 981 -18.03 -6.28 0.69
CA SER A 981 -17.54 -6.61 -0.66
C SER A 981 -18.60 -6.39 -1.76
#